data_f8a02ef4452e8caa88d25469886e1be6
#
_entry.id   f8a02ef4452e8caa88d25469886e1be6
#
_cell.length_a   1.000
_cell.length_b   1.000
_cell.length_c   1.000
_cell.angle_alpha   90.00
_cell.angle_beta   90.00
_cell.angle_gamma   90.00
#
_symmetry.space_group_name_H-M   'P 1'
#
loop_
_entity.id
_entity.type
_entity.pdbx_description
1 polymer ?
#
loop_
_entity_poly.entity_id
_entity_poly.type
_entity_poly.pdbx_seq_one_letter_code
_entity_poly.pdbx_strand_id
1 'polypeptide(L)'
;MKKTVLLAALAAMCFCAEAQEPEKVERLDSVLVSASRAGTRTPVTHTDVGKDALRASNPMNSLPMTLNLLPSVVTYNEGGTGLGNSAMTIRGSKGSQINVTLNGITLNDAESQEVFWVNIPALSALLSGVQVQRGLGTSANGAGAFGASVNMNTAFVTRDPSFRWELSAGSYGTILTTVSGTSGLLPSGLYFNLTYSAGKTDGYIRNAGVESASLFAVLGWLKGRNSLRLTYLMGDQKSGITWDGISPEMYAVDRTYNGAGAYVDDNGNTCYYPNQTDNYAQHHLQLNYTRQLTDALTWTSVADYTRGDGYDEYYKTGRKFAEFGFPFKDWQGQKKSDMIYRKRMDNDLYVFQTDLRLRTAALKLNGGVNLSRYVGGHWGEMLWARLLGPDFDYASMNRNDTWYRNTGVKQEASSFLRAEYQPLPWLTAYADLQYRHIGYSIVGRDDKASSVPIDYHEKWDFFNPRAGVTAAFGAHKLYASAAIGHREPGKSDIKENIKGEMIPIRPESMLDLEAGWEFAAERFTASANVYLMEYRDMLLETGRLSTSGYAIKENVGRGWRRGVELAAAWTPASWVRADANLTLSTNKLRSFTAYLENWVDGGYKEETYENVTMLLSPSAVGMGRIAFSPFQGRWKPLTMTLSGKYVGKQFWDNTQHEDRCIPAFFVTDLSVSHSFPLPTGSLGVSVYVNNLLNRAYYAYAWVYRAWEGSEYVEAGLYPQALRNGMVKLVYSF
;
A
#
# COMPACT_ATOMS: atom_id res chain seq x y z
N MET A 1 -21.36 12.31 -26.47
CA MET A 1 -21.59 10.92 -26.90
C MET A 1 -21.00 9.86 -25.96
N LYS A 2 -19.88 10.06 -25.23
CA LYS A 2 -19.30 9.05 -24.32
C LYS A 2 -20.13 8.78 -23.03
N LYS A 3 -20.90 9.75 -22.54
CA LYS A 3 -21.73 9.59 -21.32
C LYS A 3 -23.05 8.81 -21.52
N THR A 4 -23.58 8.80 -22.73
CA THR A 4 -24.87 8.15 -23.03
C THR A 4 -24.72 6.64 -23.28
N VAL A 5 -23.57 6.19 -23.73
CA VAL A 5 -23.27 4.78 -23.98
C VAL A 5 -23.10 4.00 -22.67
N LEU A 6 -22.57 4.63 -21.62
CA LEU A 6 -22.37 4.00 -20.32
C LEU A 6 -23.72 3.73 -19.60
N LEU A 7 -24.66 4.66 -19.69
CA LEU A 7 -26.04 4.49 -19.14
C LEU A 7 -26.85 3.44 -19.90
N ALA A 8 -26.68 3.32 -21.22
CA ALA A 8 -27.36 2.31 -22.02
C ALA A 8 -26.82 0.89 -21.77
N ALA A 9 -25.53 0.73 -21.52
CA ALA A 9 -24.92 -0.55 -21.15
C ALA A 9 -25.40 -1.04 -19.75
N LEU A 10 -25.57 -0.13 -18.80
CA LEU A 10 -26.11 -0.42 -17.47
C LEU A 10 -27.61 -0.81 -17.51
N ALA A 11 -28.39 -0.18 -18.37
CA ALA A 11 -29.82 -0.50 -18.53
C ALA A 11 -30.07 -1.85 -19.22
N ALA A 12 -29.16 -2.30 -20.09
CA ALA A 12 -29.26 -3.59 -20.79
C ALA A 12 -28.99 -4.82 -19.88
N MET A 13 -28.42 -4.64 -18.69
CA MET A 13 -28.11 -5.73 -17.75
C MET A 13 -29.30 -6.24 -16.93
N CYS A 14 -30.47 -5.61 -17.04
CA CYS A 14 -31.61 -5.90 -16.16
C CYS A 14 -32.58 -6.99 -16.63
N PHE A 15 -32.32 -7.71 -17.71
CA PHE A 15 -33.28 -8.69 -18.24
C PHE A 15 -32.69 -10.10 -18.36
N CYS A 16 -33.38 -11.07 -17.72
CA CYS A 16 -33.32 -12.53 -17.80
C CYS A 16 -32.48 -13.27 -16.74
N ALA A 17 -33.09 -13.87 -15.76
CA ALA A 17 -32.54 -14.88 -14.87
C ALA A 17 -33.49 -16.07 -14.67
N GLU A 18 -33.02 -17.28 -15.00
CA GLU A 18 -33.50 -18.55 -14.47
C GLU A 18 -32.33 -19.32 -13.82
N ALA A 19 -32.57 -19.96 -12.70
CA ALA A 19 -31.57 -20.37 -11.73
C ALA A 19 -31.02 -21.79 -11.92
N GLN A 20 -29.72 -22.00 -11.66
CA GLN A 20 -29.03 -23.30 -11.52
C GLN A 20 -28.45 -23.51 -10.11
N GLU A 21 -28.16 -24.80 -9.74
CA GLU A 21 -27.85 -25.28 -8.39
C GLU A 21 -26.66 -24.59 -7.66
N PRO A 22 -26.82 -24.26 -6.35
CA PRO A 22 -25.94 -23.34 -5.61
C PRO A 22 -24.55 -23.88 -5.23
N GLU A 23 -24.42 -25.16 -4.94
CA GLU A 23 -23.29 -25.72 -4.19
C GLU A 23 -21.96 -25.80 -5.00
N LYS A 24 -22.04 -25.88 -6.34
CA LYS A 24 -20.86 -25.96 -7.21
C LYS A 24 -20.23 -24.61 -7.55
N VAL A 25 -21.00 -23.53 -7.53
CA VAL A 25 -20.58 -22.18 -7.92
C VAL A 25 -19.61 -21.59 -6.90
N GLU A 26 -19.93 -21.69 -5.60
CA GLU A 26 -19.06 -21.18 -4.51
C GLU A 26 -17.72 -21.89 -4.41
N ARG A 27 -17.63 -23.16 -4.81
CA ARG A 27 -16.35 -23.93 -4.74
C ARG A 27 -15.30 -23.47 -5.76
N LEU A 28 -15.68 -23.11 -6.97
CA LEU A 28 -14.71 -22.73 -8.01
C LEU A 28 -14.20 -21.30 -7.84
N ASP A 29 -15.05 -20.38 -7.40
CA ASP A 29 -14.65 -19.02 -7.06
C ASP A 29 -13.76 -18.97 -5.82
N SER A 30 -14.03 -19.80 -4.81
CA SER A 30 -13.21 -19.87 -3.59
C SER A 30 -11.79 -20.40 -3.84
N VAL A 31 -11.55 -21.13 -4.94
CA VAL A 31 -10.25 -21.69 -5.29
C VAL A 31 -9.26 -20.63 -5.73
N LEU A 32 -9.68 -19.63 -6.50
CA LEU A 32 -8.83 -18.50 -6.92
C LEU A 32 -8.30 -17.70 -5.72
N VAL A 33 -9.09 -17.60 -4.65
CA VAL A 33 -8.82 -16.82 -3.44
C VAL A 33 -7.83 -17.49 -2.51
N SER A 34 -7.75 -18.82 -2.53
CA SER A 34 -7.10 -19.58 -1.46
C SER A 34 -5.59 -19.77 -1.62
N ALA A 35 -4.99 -19.44 -2.78
CA ALA A 35 -3.56 -19.73 -3.02
C ALA A 35 -2.64 -18.91 -2.14
N SER A 36 -2.87 -17.61 -2.09
CA SER A 36 -2.04 -16.66 -1.35
C SER A 36 -2.46 -16.47 0.12
N ARG A 37 -3.66 -16.95 0.50
CA ARG A 37 -4.20 -16.78 1.86
C ARG A 37 -3.80 -17.91 2.80
N ALA A 38 -3.58 -17.55 4.06
CA ALA A 38 -3.50 -18.49 5.15
C ALA A 38 -4.89 -19.08 5.42
N GLY A 39 -4.98 -20.38 5.53
CA GLY A 39 -6.19 -21.08 5.94
C GLY A 39 -6.32 -21.13 7.46
N THR A 40 -7.45 -21.63 7.95
CA THR A 40 -7.75 -21.74 9.40
C THR A 40 -6.73 -22.57 10.19
N ARG A 41 -6.01 -23.48 9.52
CA ARG A 41 -4.99 -24.36 10.14
C ARG A 41 -3.56 -24.01 9.75
N THR A 42 -3.36 -23.02 8.89
CA THR A 42 -2.02 -22.54 8.52
C THR A 42 -1.42 -21.79 9.72
N PRO A 43 -0.21 -22.11 10.20
CA PRO A 43 0.42 -21.49 11.37
C PRO A 43 1.03 -20.13 11.00
N VAL A 44 0.19 -19.19 10.57
CA VAL A 44 0.56 -17.82 10.16
C VAL A 44 -0.39 -16.84 10.84
N THR A 45 0.17 -15.86 11.50
CA THR A 45 -0.61 -14.78 12.12
C THR A 45 -1.28 -13.92 11.06
N HIS A 46 -2.60 -13.89 11.04
CA HIS A 46 -3.35 -13.12 10.05
C HIS A 46 -4.63 -12.52 10.61
N THR A 47 -5.18 -11.57 9.87
CA THR A 47 -6.49 -10.96 10.12
C THR A 47 -7.23 -10.82 8.81
N ASP A 48 -8.47 -11.30 8.78
CA ASP A 48 -9.38 -11.17 7.64
C ASP A 48 -10.30 -9.97 7.83
N VAL A 49 -10.42 -9.15 6.78
CA VAL A 49 -11.37 -8.04 6.68
C VAL A 49 -12.34 -8.36 5.55
N GLY A 50 -13.58 -8.63 5.91
CA GLY A 50 -14.62 -9.00 4.93
C GLY A 50 -15.24 -7.79 4.21
N LYS A 51 -15.99 -8.07 3.15
CA LYS A 51 -16.63 -7.08 2.28
C LYS A 51 -17.49 -6.06 3.05
N ASP A 52 -18.27 -6.51 4.03
CA ASP A 52 -19.17 -5.63 4.78
C ASP A 52 -18.38 -4.62 5.64
N ALA A 53 -17.28 -5.05 6.26
CA ALA A 53 -16.40 -4.17 7.01
C ALA A 53 -15.71 -3.13 6.09
N LEU A 54 -15.26 -3.53 4.90
CA LEU A 54 -14.70 -2.63 3.89
C LEU A 54 -15.73 -1.60 3.41
N ARG A 55 -16.96 -2.03 3.14
CA ARG A 55 -18.06 -1.15 2.70
C ARG A 55 -18.57 -0.21 3.78
N ALA A 56 -18.50 -0.62 5.05
CA ALA A 56 -18.89 0.19 6.20
C ALA A 56 -17.79 1.24 6.55
N SER A 57 -16.59 1.13 5.99
CA SER A 57 -15.52 2.08 6.24
C SER A 57 -15.86 3.47 5.69
N ASN A 58 -15.19 4.47 6.23
CA ASN A 58 -15.29 5.84 5.75
C ASN A 58 -14.79 5.92 4.30
N PRO A 59 -15.57 6.43 3.33
CA PRO A 59 -15.17 6.52 1.93
C PRO A 59 -14.00 7.50 1.67
N MET A 60 -13.67 8.39 2.61
CA MET A 60 -12.43 9.18 2.54
C MET A 60 -11.17 8.35 2.72
N ASN A 61 -11.27 7.16 3.30
CA ASN A 61 -10.11 6.35 3.62
C ASN A 61 -9.62 5.58 2.39
N SER A 62 -8.35 5.78 2.03
CA SER A 62 -7.62 4.83 1.20
C SER A 62 -7.58 3.45 1.89
N LEU A 63 -7.17 2.40 1.18
CA LEU A 63 -7.11 1.08 1.80
C LEU A 63 -6.18 1.03 3.03
N PRO A 64 -4.96 1.59 3.05
CA PRO A 64 -4.14 1.69 4.26
C PRO A 64 -4.89 2.30 5.44
N MET A 65 -5.57 3.43 5.23
CA MET A 65 -6.33 4.10 6.28
C MET A 65 -7.51 3.26 6.78
N THR A 66 -8.13 2.47 5.91
CA THR A 66 -9.19 1.51 6.28
C THR A 66 -8.63 0.37 7.16
N LEU A 67 -7.39 -0.07 6.90
CA LEU A 67 -6.70 -1.12 7.66
C LEU A 67 -6.06 -0.62 8.96
N ASN A 68 -6.07 0.68 9.25
CA ASN A 68 -5.43 1.29 10.42
C ASN A 68 -5.89 0.72 11.77
N LEU A 69 -7.10 0.18 11.85
CA LEU A 69 -7.65 -0.42 13.08
C LEU A 69 -7.16 -1.85 13.36
N LEU A 70 -6.37 -2.44 12.46
CA LEU A 70 -5.83 -3.78 12.65
C LEU A 70 -4.64 -3.78 13.64
N PRO A 71 -4.32 -4.94 14.27
CA PRO A 71 -3.16 -5.07 15.15
C PRO A 71 -1.86 -4.68 14.45
N SER A 72 -0.98 -3.98 15.15
CA SER A 72 0.36 -3.57 14.69
C SER A 72 0.40 -2.66 13.45
N VAL A 73 -0.74 -2.18 12.96
CA VAL A 73 -0.80 -1.29 11.78
C VAL A 73 -0.75 0.16 12.25
N VAL A 74 0.14 0.95 11.63
CA VAL A 74 0.21 2.41 11.77
C VAL A 74 0.17 3.02 10.38
N THR A 75 -0.64 4.06 10.18
CA THR A 75 -0.86 4.68 8.87
C THR A 75 -0.69 6.19 8.94
N TYR A 76 -0.34 6.79 7.81
CA TYR A 76 -0.42 8.23 7.61
C TYR A 76 -0.89 8.54 6.19
N ASN A 77 -1.38 9.77 6.01
CA ASN A 77 -1.73 10.32 4.70
C ASN A 77 -1.01 11.66 4.52
N GLU A 78 -0.42 11.89 3.37
CA GLU A 78 0.38 13.08 3.08
C GLU A 78 -0.50 14.33 2.97
N GLY A 79 -1.68 14.23 2.36
CA GLY A 79 -2.68 15.30 2.29
C GLY A 79 -3.48 15.49 3.58
N GLY A 80 -3.29 14.63 4.58
CA GLY A 80 -3.91 14.71 5.91
C GLY A 80 -5.37 14.24 6.00
N THR A 81 -6.03 13.87 4.90
CA THR A 81 -7.49 13.57 4.87
C THR A 81 -7.85 12.09 4.75
N GLY A 82 -6.92 11.23 4.38
CA GLY A 82 -7.16 9.81 4.10
C GLY A 82 -7.29 9.47 2.62
N LEU A 83 -7.61 10.43 1.74
CA LEU A 83 -7.50 10.30 0.28
C LEU A 83 -6.12 10.76 -0.19
N GLY A 84 -5.74 10.30 -1.39
CA GLY A 84 -4.42 10.59 -1.97
C GLY A 84 -3.34 9.68 -1.44
N ASN A 85 -2.10 10.17 -1.48
CA ASN A 85 -0.94 9.38 -1.11
C ASN A 85 -0.95 9.01 0.38
N SER A 86 -0.93 7.72 0.64
CA SER A 86 -1.01 7.18 2.00
C SER A 86 -0.10 5.97 2.13
N ALA A 87 0.40 5.77 3.33
CA ALA A 87 1.28 4.66 3.64
C ALA A 87 0.86 3.95 4.93
N MET A 88 1.37 2.73 5.10
CA MET A 88 1.20 1.97 6.33
C MET A 88 2.49 1.25 6.68
N THR A 89 2.68 1.03 7.98
CA THR A 89 3.65 0.09 8.51
C THR A 89 2.93 -1.03 9.27
N ILE A 90 3.48 -2.23 9.25
CA ILE A 90 2.96 -3.39 9.97
C ILE A 90 4.10 -3.96 10.80
N ARG A 91 3.97 -4.02 12.13
CA ARG A 91 5.07 -4.34 13.06
C ARG A 91 6.32 -3.47 12.84
N GLY A 92 6.14 -2.22 12.34
CA GLY A 92 7.22 -1.30 11.96
C GLY A 92 7.90 -1.62 10.62
N SER A 93 7.49 -2.64 9.88
CA SER A 93 7.94 -2.89 8.50
C SER A 93 7.32 -1.87 7.56
N LYS A 94 8.13 -1.23 6.71
CA LYS A 94 7.72 -0.17 5.78
C LYS A 94 7.04 -0.76 4.52
N GLY A 95 6.47 0.08 3.67
CA GLY A 95 5.79 -0.30 2.42
C GLY A 95 6.60 -1.23 1.52
N SER A 96 7.91 -0.97 1.35
CA SER A 96 8.83 -1.81 0.55
C SER A 96 9.13 -3.20 1.16
N GLN A 97 8.72 -3.44 2.41
CA GLN A 97 8.82 -4.72 3.11
C GLN A 97 7.46 -5.43 3.21
N ILE A 98 6.41 -4.84 2.66
CA ILE A 98 5.05 -5.38 2.68
C ILE A 98 4.67 -5.83 1.27
N ASN A 99 4.46 -7.12 1.09
CA ASN A 99 3.95 -7.63 -0.18
C ASN A 99 2.43 -7.44 -0.27
N VAL A 100 1.96 -6.91 -1.39
CA VAL A 100 0.54 -6.64 -1.64
C VAL A 100 0.12 -7.36 -2.91
N THR A 101 -0.94 -8.17 -2.82
CA THR A 101 -1.46 -8.88 -3.98
C THR A 101 -2.93 -8.56 -4.24
N LEU A 102 -3.30 -8.52 -5.51
CA LEU A 102 -4.69 -8.47 -5.97
C LEU A 102 -4.98 -9.72 -6.80
N ASN A 103 -5.93 -10.55 -6.35
CA ASN A 103 -6.25 -11.84 -6.98
C ASN A 103 -5.04 -12.76 -7.20
N GLY A 104 -4.05 -12.70 -6.29
CA GLY A 104 -2.81 -13.48 -6.35
C GLY A 104 -1.67 -12.83 -7.15
N ILE A 105 -1.90 -11.72 -7.85
CA ILE A 105 -0.85 -10.98 -8.58
C ILE A 105 -0.33 -9.84 -7.70
N THR A 106 0.99 -9.68 -7.64
CA THR A 106 1.65 -8.61 -6.88
C THR A 106 1.33 -7.23 -7.49
N LEU A 107 0.99 -6.27 -6.63
CA LEU A 107 0.78 -4.86 -7.00
C LEU A 107 1.99 -3.98 -6.68
N ASN A 108 2.96 -4.48 -5.92
CA ASN A 108 4.17 -3.73 -5.65
C ASN A 108 4.88 -3.39 -6.95
N ASP A 109 5.23 -2.14 -7.14
CA ASP A 109 6.12 -1.72 -8.20
C ASP A 109 7.44 -2.50 -8.12
N ALA A 110 7.94 -2.98 -9.24
CA ALA A 110 9.09 -3.89 -9.26
C ALA A 110 10.42 -3.22 -8.88
N GLU A 111 10.53 -1.90 -9.02
CA GLU A 111 11.73 -1.12 -8.75
C GLU A 111 11.75 -0.55 -7.33
N SER A 112 10.66 0.13 -6.91
CA SER A 112 10.53 0.68 -5.55
C SER A 112 10.18 -0.37 -4.50
N GLN A 113 9.57 -1.48 -4.93
CA GLN A 113 9.02 -2.55 -4.07
C GLN A 113 7.85 -2.07 -3.20
N GLU A 114 7.25 -0.93 -3.50
CA GLU A 114 6.14 -0.34 -2.77
C GLU A 114 4.84 -0.32 -3.59
N VAL A 115 3.72 -0.12 -2.92
CA VAL A 115 2.43 0.15 -3.57
C VAL A 115 2.09 1.62 -3.38
N PHE A 116 1.88 2.32 -4.48
CA PHE A 116 1.34 3.67 -4.48
C PHE A 116 -0.19 3.58 -4.49
N TRP A 117 -0.78 3.62 -3.30
CA TRP A 117 -2.22 3.38 -3.10
C TRP A 117 -3.11 4.41 -3.80
N VAL A 118 -2.58 5.59 -4.07
CA VAL A 118 -3.27 6.65 -4.81
C VAL A 118 -3.54 6.23 -6.26
N ASN A 119 -2.72 5.36 -6.84
CA ASN A 119 -2.84 4.89 -8.23
C ASN A 119 -4.03 3.93 -8.45
N ILE A 120 -4.62 3.40 -7.39
CA ILE A 120 -5.81 2.52 -7.45
C ILE A 120 -6.88 3.08 -6.51
N PRO A 121 -7.53 4.19 -6.89
CA PRO A 121 -8.53 4.84 -6.06
C PRO A 121 -9.77 3.97 -5.86
N ALA A 122 -10.49 4.19 -4.76
CA ALA A 122 -11.71 3.49 -4.37
C ALA A 122 -11.55 1.94 -4.28
N LEU A 123 -10.34 1.44 -4.05
CA LEU A 123 -10.03 0.00 -4.02
C LEU A 123 -10.93 -0.75 -3.02
N SER A 124 -11.23 -0.18 -1.84
CA SER A 124 -12.11 -0.79 -0.84
C SER A 124 -13.51 -1.14 -1.37
N ALA A 125 -14.02 -0.41 -2.36
CA ALA A 125 -15.33 -0.67 -2.97
C ALA A 125 -15.32 -1.90 -3.91
N LEU A 126 -14.15 -2.23 -4.46
CA LEU A 126 -13.95 -3.33 -5.42
C LEU A 126 -13.73 -4.68 -4.72
N LEU A 127 -13.25 -4.66 -3.47
CA LEU A 127 -12.80 -5.84 -2.78
C LEU A 127 -13.94 -6.64 -2.16
N SER A 128 -13.83 -7.97 -2.25
CA SER A 128 -14.63 -8.92 -1.50
C SER A 128 -14.02 -9.24 -0.14
N GLY A 129 -12.74 -9.00 0.04
CA GLY A 129 -12.04 -9.16 1.30
C GLY A 129 -10.55 -8.91 1.18
N VAL A 130 -9.96 -8.62 2.33
CA VAL A 130 -8.51 -8.43 2.51
C VAL A 130 -8.06 -9.36 3.62
N GLN A 131 -6.94 -10.05 3.43
CA GLN A 131 -6.23 -10.74 4.50
C GLN A 131 -4.88 -10.08 4.72
N VAL A 132 -4.63 -9.62 5.93
CA VAL A 132 -3.34 -9.10 6.36
C VAL A 132 -2.60 -10.18 7.13
N GLN A 133 -1.51 -10.70 6.57
CA GLN A 133 -0.58 -11.62 7.23
C GLN A 133 0.57 -10.81 7.81
N ARG A 134 0.90 -11.01 9.07
CA ARG A 134 1.98 -10.30 9.76
C ARG A 134 3.21 -11.21 9.86
N GLY A 135 4.41 -10.63 9.73
CA GLY A 135 5.65 -11.39 9.57
C GLY A 135 5.82 -11.95 8.15
N LEU A 136 6.61 -13.00 8.01
CA LEU A 136 6.79 -13.68 6.73
C LEU A 136 5.51 -14.42 6.35
N GLY A 137 4.79 -13.91 5.36
CA GLY A 137 3.55 -14.49 4.84
C GLY A 137 3.78 -15.81 4.09
N THR A 138 2.77 -16.37 3.43
CA THR A 138 2.88 -17.61 2.64
C THR A 138 3.64 -17.37 1.32
N SER A 139 4.34 -18.39 0.81
CA SER A 139 5.19 -18.30 -0.40
C SER A 139 4.44 -18.14 -1.72
N ALA A 140 3.15 -18.48 -1.75
CA ALA A 140 2.32 -18.39 -2.95
C ALA A 140 2.04 -16.95 -3.41
N ASN A 141 2.52 -15.95 -2.67
CA ASN A 141 2.35 -14.52 -2.99
C ASN A 141 3.34 -14.01 -4.06
N GLY A 142 4.21 -14.84 -4.62
CA GLY A 142 5.21 -14.41 -5.60
C GLY A 142 6.39 -13.66 -4.97
N ALA A 143 6.53 -12.38 -5.23
CA ALA A 143 7.60 -11.54 -4.68
C ALA A 143 7.72 -11.65 -3.15
N GLY A 144 8.93 -11.50 -2.63
CA GLY A 144 9.23 -11.80 -1.23
C GLY A 144 8.43 -10.97 -0.23
N ALA A 145 7.45 -11.59 0.41
CA ALA A 145 6.89 -11.04 1.62
C ALA A 145 7.97 -11.03 2.70
N PHE A 146 8.42 -9.85 3.12
CA PHE A 146 9.56 -9.71 4.05
C PHE A 146 9.13 -9.28 5.45
N GLY A 147 8.15 -8.38 5.60
CA GLY A 147 7.65 -7.92 6.89
C GLY A 147 6.17 -8.17 7.12
N ALA A 148 5.39 -8.19 6.05
CA ALA A 148 3.97 -8.52 6.05
C ALA A 148 3.47 -8.84 4.64
N SER A 149 2.23 -9.37 4.53
CA SER A 149 1.52 -9.50 3.26
C SER A 149 0.09 -9.02 3.37
N VAL A 150 -0.39 -8.30 2.36
CA VAL A 150 -1.78 -7.85 2.21
C VAL A 150 -2.37 -8.52 0.98
N ASN A 151 -3.23 -9.49 1.20
CA ASN A 151 -3.83 -10.29 0.13
C ASN A 151 -5.26 -9.83 -0.12
N MET A 152 -5.50 -9.21 -1.27
CA MET A 152 -6.76 -8.64 -1.68
C MET A 152 -7.44 -9.49 -2.74
N ASN A 153 -8.76 -9.59 -2.63
CA ASN A 153 -9.58 -10.26 -3.63
C ASN A 153 -10.70 -9.34 -4.09
N THR A 154 -10.94 -9.32 -5.39
CA THR A 154 -12.07 -8.58 -5.96
C THR A 154 -13.38 -9.35 -5.78
N ALA A 155 -14.49 -8.66 -6.02
CA ALA A 155 -15.82 -9.24 -5.88
C ALA A 155 -16.02 -10.50 -6.74
N PHE A 156 -16.70 -11.48 -6.17
CA PHE A 156 -16.99 -12.77 -6.80
C PHE A 156 -18.28 -12.75 -7.62
N VAL A 157 -18.50 -13.88 -8.29
CA VAL A 157 -19.79 -14.20 -8.90
C VAL A 157 -20.89 -14.13 -7.84
N THR A 158 -21.92 -13.34 -8.12
CA THR A 158 -23.18 -13.39 -7.39
C THR A 158 -24.18 -14.23 -8.17
N ARG A 159 -25.14 -14.85 -7.48
CA ARG A 159 -26.21 -15.62 -8.15
C ARG A 159 -27.15 -14.68 -8.88
N ASP A 160 -27.54 -13.60 -8.20
CA ASP A 160 -28.56 -12.67 -8.66
C ASP A 160 -27.93 -11.38 -9.17
N PRO A 161 -28.56 -10.69 -10.12
CA PRO A 161 -28.16 -9.36 -10.54
C PRO A 161 -28.29 -8.37 -9.38
N SER A 162 -27.41 -7.39 -9.34
CA SER A 162 -27.49 -6.32 -8.34
C SER A 162 -26.91 -5.02 -8.89
N PHE A 163 -27.42 -3.92 -8.36
CA PHE A 163 -26.94 -2.58 -8.63
C PHE A 163 -26.70 -1.83 -7.32
N ARG A 164 -25.67 -1.00 -7.31
CA ARG A 164 -25.32 -0.17 -6.16
C ARG A 164 -24.77 1.16 -6.64
N TRP A 165 -25.30 2.25 -6.11
CA TRP A 165 -24.78 3.59 -6.28
C TRP A 165 -24.47 4.21 -4.93
N GLU A 166 -23.27 4.74 -4.81
CA GLU A 166 -22.79 5.44 -3.63
C GLU A 166 -22.43 6.87 -4.00
N LEU A 167 -22.88 7.83 -3.20
CA LEU A 167 -22.51 9.24 -3.28
C LEU A 167 -22.05 9.69 -1.90
N SER A 168 -20.91 10.31 -1.83
CA SER A 168 -20.36 10.82 -0.58
C SER A 168 -19.91 12.26 -0.75
N ALA A 169 -20.19 13.09 0.25
CA ALA A 169 -19.75 14.49 0.31
C ALA A 169 -19.29 14.82 1.72
N GLY A 170 -18.23 15.63 1.85
CA GLY A 170 -17.66 15.93 3.15
C GLY A 170 -16.74 17.13 3.18
N SER A 171 -16.00 17.24 4.27
CA SER A 171 -15.02 18.31 4.51
C SER A 171 -14.00 18.39 3.38
N TYR A 172 -13.36 19.54 3.23
CA TYR A 172 -12.33 19.83 2.23
C TYR A 172 -12.80 19.66 0.78
N GLY A 173 -14.04 20.08 0.48
CA GLY A 173 -14.58 19.96 -0.87
C GLY A 173 -14.71 18.54 -1.40
N THR A 174 -14.64 17.52 -0.52
CA THR A 174 -14.63 16.12 -0.90
C THR A 174 -15.96 15.68 -1.49
N ILE A 175 -15.93 15.13 -2.71
CA ILE A 175 -17.08 14.49 -3.37
C ILE A 175 -16.57 13.20 -4.01
N LEU A 176 -17.21 12.06 -3.68
CA LEU A 176 -16.90 10.74 -4.22
C LEU A 176 -18.18 10.09 -4.74
N THR A 177 -18.12 9.41 -5.88
CA THR A 177 -19.21 8.60 -6.39
C THR A 177 -18.71 7.24 -6.84
N THR A 178 -19.46 6.20 -6.56
CA THR A 178 -19.18 4.84 -7.04
C THR A 178 -20.47 4.23 -7.57
N VAL A 179 -20.43 3.69 -8.79
CA VAL A 179 -21.52 2.95 -9.39
C VAL A 179 -21.04 1.54 -9.67
N SER A 180 -21.75 0.54 -9.21
CA SER A 180 -21.42 -0.87 -9.46
C SER A 180 -22.66 -1.67 -9.86
N GLY A 181 -22.47 -2.64 -10.73
CA GLY A 181 -23.51 -3.56 -11.17
C GLY A 181 -22.95 -4.94 -11.53
N THR A 182 -23.76 -5.96 -11.33
CA THR A 182 -23.47 -7.33 -11.75
C THR A 182 -24.68 -7.94 -12.42
N SER A 183 -24.46 -8.76 -13.46
CA SER A 183 -25.52 -9.54 -14.10
C SER A 183 -26.02 -10.71 -13.22
N GLY A 184 -25.28 -11.06 -12.17
CA GLY A 184 -25.37 -12.39 -11.61
C GLY A 184 -24.88 -13.46 -12.57
N LEU A 185 -24.99 -14.73 -12.17
CA LEU A 185 -24.61 -15.88 -13.02
C LEU A 185 -25.78 -16.20 -13.98
N LEU A 186 -25.55 -16.02 -15.27
CA LEU A 186 -26.50 -16.33 -16.32
C LEU A 186 -26.61 -17.86 -16.57
N PRO A 187 -27.70 -18.37 -17.12
CA PRO A 187 -27.86 -19.82 -17.44
C PRO A 187 -26.80 -20.37 -18.36
N SER A 188 -26.19 -19.52 -19.22
CA SER A 188 -25.06 -19.87 -20.08
C SER A 188 -23.75 -20.13 -19.31
N GLY A 189 -23.71 -19.75 -18.03
CA GLY A 189 -22.51 -19.73 -17.20
C GLY A 189 -21.71 -18.43 -17.31
N LEU A 190 -22.15 -17.47 -18.09
CA LEU A 190 -21.53 -16.14 -18.17
C LEU A 190 -21.94 -15.26 -17.01
N TYR A 191 -21.07 -14.31 -16.64
CA TYR A 191 -21.37 -13.23 -15.71
C TYR A 191 -20.53 -11.99 -16.01
N PHE A 192 -21.07 -10.81 -15.66
CA PHE A 192 -20.45 -9.52 -15.86
C PHE A 192 -20.49 -8.71 -14.58
N ASN A 193 -19.38 -8.08 -14.23
CA ASN A 193 -19.33 -7.08 -13.16
C ASN A 193 -18.71 -5.81 -13.71
N LEU A 194 -19.28 -4.67 -13.32
CA LEU A 194 -18.76 -3.36 -13.68
C LEU A 194 -18.82 -2.47 -12.44
N THR A 195 -17.71 -1.78 -12.13
CA THR A 195 -17.67 -0.74 -11.11
C THR A 195 -16.88 0.44 -11.66
N TYR A 196 -17.46 1.63 -11.55
CA TYR A 196 -16.81 2.89 -11.83
C TYR A 196 -16.83 3.77 -10.59
N SER A 197 -15.71 4.37 -10.26
CA SER A 197 -15.60 5.33 -9.17
C SER A 197 -14.89 6.58 -9.66
N ALA A 198 -15.33 7.74 -9.19
CA ALA A 198 -14.65 9.01 -9.40
C ALA A 198 -14.79 9.89 -8.16
N GLY A 199 -13.77 10.69 -7.90
CA GLY A 199 -13.80 11.57 -6.75
C GLY A 199 -12.75 12.65 -6.77
N LYS A 200 -12.99 13.65 -5.94
CA LYS A 200 -12.05 14.74 -5.69
C LYS A 200 -12.10 15.21 -4.25
N THR A 201 -11.03 15.83 -3.82
CA THR A 201 -10.89 16.54 -2.55
C THR A 201 -9.88 17.67 -2.71
N ASP A 202 -10.00 18.74 -1.94
CA ASP A 202 -8.98 19.81 -1.87
C ASP A 202 -7.82 19.42 -0.92
N GLY A 203 -8.03 18.41 -0.05
CA GLY A 203 -7.08 18.00 0.99
C GLY A 203 -7.11 18.92 2.22
N TYR A 204 -6.49 18.45 3.32
CA TYR A 204 -6.30 19.27 4.52
C TYR A 204 -5.09 20.20 4.39
N ILE A 205 -4.02 19.71 3.79
CA ILE A 205 -2.81 20.47 3.50
C ILE A 205 -3.06 21.34 2.25
N ARG A 206 -2.55 22.56 2.24
CA ARG A 206 -2.67 23.50 1.11
C ARG A 206 -2.11 22.84 -0.17
N ASN A 207 -2.85 22.97 -1.27
CA ASN A 207 -2.50 22.40 -2.58
C ASN A 207 -2.33 20.85 -2.58
N ALA A 208 -2.90 20.15 -1.60
CA ALA A 208 -2.91 18.69 -1.53
C ALA A 208 -4.13 18.06 -2.25
N GLY A 209 -4.77 18.81 -3.15
CA GLY A 209 -5.96 18.34 -3.86
C GLY A 209 -5.71 17.04 -4.62
N VAL A 210 -6.72 16.16 -4.64
CA VAL A 210 -6.70 14.89 -5.37
C VAL A 210 -7.91 14.83 -6.29
N GLU A 211 -7.68 14.50 -7.55
CA GLU A 211 -8.70 14.09 -8.50
C GLU A 211 -8.38 12.67 -8.95
N SER A 212 -9.37 11.77 -8.92
CA SER A 212 -9.12 10.39 -9.25
C SER A 212 -10.33 9.69 -9.85
N ALA A 213 -10.06 8.69 -10.70
CA ALA A 213 -11.07 7.81 -11.26
C ALA A 213 -10.56 6.36 -11.31
N SER A 214 -11.46 5.41 -11.19
CA SER A 214 -11.16 4.00 -11.43
C SER A 214 -12.29 3.30 -12.16
N LEU A 215 -11.92 2.34 -13.01
CA LEU A 215 -12.82 1.45 -13.70
C LEU A 215 -12.41 0.01 -13.44
N PHE A 216 -13.35 -0.80 -12.97
CA PHE A 216 -13.19 -2.23 -12.78
C PHE A 216 -14.24 -2.96 -13.58
N ALA A 217 -13.82 -3.87 -14.43
CA ALA A 217 -14.71 -4.69 -15.26
C ALA A 217 -14.29 -6.15 -15.22
N VAL A 218 -15.25 -7.04 -15.09
CA VAL A 218 -15.04 -8.49 -15.14
C VAL A 218 -15.98 -9.10 -16.16
N LEU A 219 -15.43 -9.92 -17.02
CA LEU A 219 -16.14 -10.89 -17.85
C LEU A 219 -15.73 -12.28 -17.39
N GLY A 220 -16.69 -13.06 -16.94
CA GLY A 220 -16.41 -14.40 -16.47
C GLY A 220 -17.32 -15.45 -17.07
N TRP A 221 -16.81 -16.69 -17.11
CA TRP A 221 -17.52 -17.88 -17.54
C TRP A 221 -17.25 -19.02 -16.55
N LEU A 222 -18.33 -19.57 -16.02
CA LEU A 222 -18.30 -20.64 -15.05
C LEU A 222 -19.22 -21.77 -15.51
N LYS A 223 -18.64 -22.92 -15.88
CA LYS A 223 -19.41 -24.06 -16.34
C LYS A 223 -18.73 -25.39 -15.98
N GLY A 224 -19.47 -26.26 -15.29
CA GLY A 224 -18.97 -27.56 -14.85
C GLY A 224 -17.76 -27.41 -13.92
N ARG A 225 -16.62 -27.90 -14.37
CA ARG A 225 -15.33 -27.87 -13.62
C ARG A 225 -14.38 -26.77 -14.08
N ASN A 226 -14.87 -25.81 -14.86
CA ASN A 226 -14.02 -24.75 -15.44
C ASN A 226 -14.53 -23.37 -15.00
N SER A 227 -13.59 -22.48 -14.72
CA SER A 227 -13.81 -21.06 -14.51
C SER A 227 -12.81 -20.27 -15.35
N LEU A 228 -13.28 -19.35 -16.16
CA LEU A 228 -12.45 -18.40 -16.91
C LEU A 228 -12.90 -17.00 -16.54
N ARG A 229 -11.96 -16.13 -16.19
CA ARG A 229 -12.26 -14.76 -15.79
C ARG A 229 -11.26 -13.79 -16.41
N LEU A 230 -11.76 -12.84 -17.17
CA LEU A 230 -11.02 -11.67 -17.64
C LEU A 230 -11.37 -10.50 -16.75
N THR A 231 -10.37 -9.87 -16.14
CA THR A 231 -10.52 -8.70 -15.27
C THR A 231 -9.74 -7.56 -15.86
N TYR A 232 -10.36 -6.40 -15.98
CA TYR A 232 -9.71 -5.14 -16.31
C TYR A 232 -9.87 -4.17 -15.15
N LEU A 233 -8.77 -3.58 -14.71
CA LEU A 233 -8.73 -2.54 -13.69
C LEU A 233 -7.93 -1.37 -14.24
N MET A 234 -8.51 -0.18 -14.16
CA MET A 234 -7.86 1.10 -14.44
C MET A 234 -7.93 1.99 -13.22
N GLY A 235 -6.84 2.64 -12.89
CA GLY A 235 -6.78 3.76 -11.96
C GLY A 235 -6.11 4.95 -12.64
N ASP A 236 -6.64 6.14 -12.43
CA ASP A 236 -6.13 7.42 -12.91
C ASP A 236 -6.21 8.42 -11.76
N GLN A 237 -5.11 9.12 -11.49
CA GLN A 237 -5.02 10.09 -10.42
C GLN A 237 -4.18 11.31 -10.82
N LYS A 238 -4.57 12.45 -10.25
CA LYS A 238 -3.79 13.68 -10.16
C LYS A 238 -3.83 14.15 -8.73
N SER A 239 -2.66 14.26 -8.06
CA SER A 239 -2.57 14.70 -6.68
C SER A 239 -1.55 15.81 -6.51
N GLY A 240 -1.84 16.76 -5.61
CA GLY A 240 -0.91 17.82 -5.24
C GLY A 240 0.28 17.25 -4.47
N ILE A 241 1.48 17.76 -4.77
CA ILE A 241 2.72 17.32 -4.12
C ILE A 241 2.82 17.89 -2.72
N THR A 242 2.98 17.02 -1.70
CA THR A 242 3.09 17.35 -0.28
C THR A 242 4.27 16.64 0.40
N TRP A 243 5.21 16.12 -0.39
CA TRP A 243 6.25 15.18 0.06
C TRP A 243 7.27 15.79 1.00
N ASP A 244 7.44 17.11 0.98
CA ASP A 244 8.43 17.79 1.84
C ASP A 244 7.95 17.88 3.30
N GLY A 245 6.63 17.71 3.57
CA GLY A 245 6.06 17.95 4.88
C GLY A 245 6.16 19.43 5.29
N ILE A 246 6.03 19.72 6.59
CA ILE A 246 6.20 21.07 7.13
C ILE A 246 7.21 21.09 8.27
N SER A 247 7.97 22.18 8.41
CA SER A 247 8.94 22.30 9.52
C SER A 247 8.24 22.33 10.88
N PRO A 248 8.91 21.92 11.97
CA PRO A 248 8.35 21.99 13.32
C PRO A 248 7.85 23.40 13.71
N GLU A 249 8.55 24.46 13.27
CA GLU A 249 8.18 25.85 13.52
C GLU A 249 6.88 26.20 12.77
N MET A 250 6.79 25.81 11.50
CA MET A 250 5.59 26.02 10.69
C MET A 250 4.41 25.22 11.21
N TYR A 251 4.64 23.99 11.71
CA TYR A 251 3.59 23.18 12.34
C TYR A 251 2.92 23.90 13.52
N ALA A 252 3.66 24.71 14.26
CA ALA A 252 3.12 25.50 15.37
C ALA A 252 2.30 26.71 14.91
N VAL A 253 2.58 27.27 13.72
CA VAL A 253 1.96 28.48 13.18
C VAL A 253 0.80 28.16 12.24
N ASP A 254 1.05 27.33 11.23
CA ASP A 254 0.07 26.92 10.21
C ASP A 254 0.25 25.43 9.83
N ARG A 255 -0.57 24.58 10.41
CA ARG A 255 -0.56 23.13 10.16
C ARG A 255 -0.96 22.73 8.76
N THR A 256 -1.53 23.64 7.98
CA THR A 256 -1.98 23.39 6.61
C THR A 256 -0.98 23.87 5.57
N TYR A 257 0.13 24.47 6.00
CA TYR A 257 1.13 25.02 5.09
C TYR A 257 1.72 23.94 4.19
N ASN A 258 1.98 24.33 2.93
CA ASN A 258 2.74 23.54 1.96
C ASN A 258 3.60 24.51 1.14
N GLY A 259 4.91 24.32 1.15
CA GLY A 259 5.86 25.14 0.40
C GLY A 259 6.09 24.67 -1.04
N ALA A 260 5.55 23.51 -1.44
CA ALA A 260 5.74 22.96 -2.77
C ALA A 260 5.14 23.88 -3.85
N GLY A 261 5.95 24.22 -4.85
CA GLY A 261 5.55 25.11 -5.94
C GLY A 261 5.36 26.59 -5.57
N ALA A 262 5.76 27.01 -4.34
CA ALA A 262 5.73 28.40 -3.95
C ALA A 262 6.80 29.22 -4.68
N TYR A 263 6.45 30.44 -5.10
CA TYR A 263 7.36 31.43 -5.67
C TYR A 263 6.90 32.84 -5.34
N VAL A 264 7.79 33.81 -5.51
CA VAL A 264 7.46 35.22 -5.34
C VAL A 264 7.29 35.85 -6.72
N ASP A 265 6.16 36.51 -6.96
CA ASP A 265 5.89 37.23 -8.21
C ASP A 265 6.67 38.56 -8.27
N ASP A 266 6.60 39.25 -9.40
CA ASP A 266 7.30 40.53 -9.61
C ASP A 266 6.77 41.65 -8.71
N ASN A 267 5.63 41.47 -8.06
CA ASN A 267 5.03 42.41 -7.11
C ASN A 267 5.39 42.07 -5.64
N GLY A 268 6.17 41.04 -5.39
CA GLY A 268 6.55 40.56 -4.07
C GLY A 268 5.51 39.68 -3.38
N ASN A 269 4.46 39.20 -4.07
CA ASN A 269 3.45 38.33 -3.50
C ASN A 269 3.89 36.85 -3.60
N THR A 270 3.61 36.10 -2.54
CA THR A 270 3.77 34.64 -2.59
C THR A 270 2.65 34.01 -3.42
N CYS A 271 3.03 33.36 -4.50
CA CYS A 271 2.18 32.62 -5.42
C CYS A 271 2.51 31.13 -5.39
N TYR A 272 1.59 30.31 -5.88
CA TYR A 272 1.77 28.86 -5.97
C TYR A 272 1.52 28.37 -7.38
N TYR A 273 2.40 27.53 -7.88
CA TYR A 273 2.26 26.91 -9.19
C TYR A 273 1.11 25.89 -9.15
N PRO A 274 0.06 26.04 -9.99
CA PRO A 274 -1.14 25.22 -9.87
C PRO A 274 -0.95 23.78 -10.30
N ASN A 275 0.09 23.47 -11.09
CA ASN A 275 0.42 22.13 -11.56
C ASN A 275 1.59 21.48 -10.80
N GLN A 276 1.85 21.88 -9.57
CA GLN A 276 2.76 21.16 -8.67
C GLN A 276 2.11 19.82 -8.27
N THR A 277 2.11 18.85 -9.18
CA THR A 277 1.28 17.64 -9.07
C THR A 277 2.02 16.38 -9.50
N ASP A 278 1.63 15.28 -8.88
CA ASP A 278 1.90 13.90 -9.30
C ASP A 278 0.68 13.41 -10.12
N ASN A 279 0.95 12.86 -11.29
CA ASN A 279 -0.05 12.36 -12.22
C ASN A 279 0.33 10.95 -12.65
N TYR A 280 -0.58 9.99 -12.48
CA TYR A 280 -0.31 8.61 -12.87
C TYR A 280 -1.57 7.87 -13.29
N ALA A 281 -1.48 7.16 -14.40
CA ALA A 281 -2.49 6.24 -14.87
C ALA A 281 -1.95 4.81 -14.91
N GLN A 282 -2.74 3.86 -14.41
CA GLN A 282 -2.37 2.45 -14.36
C GLN A 282 -3.50 1.57 -14.90
N HIS A 283 -3.13 0.60 -15.74
CA HIS A 283 -4.04 -0.35 -16.35
C HIS A 283 -3.58 -1.78 -16.06
N HIS A 284 -4.49 -2.63 -15.59
CA HIS A 284 -4.23 -4.06 -15.35
C HIS A 284 -5.20 -4.88 -16.18
N LEU A 285 -4.70 -5.89 -16.85
CA LEU A 285 -5.49 -6.88 -17.59
C LEU A 285 -5.09 -8.28 -17.10
N GLN A 286 -6.00 -8.93 -16.33
CA GLN A 286 -5.77 -10.26 -15.77
C GLN A 286 -6.66 -11.31 -16.43
N LEU A 287 -6.08 -12.40 -16.88
CA LEU A 287 -6.78 -13.59 -17.34
C LEU A 287 -6.55 -14.74 -16.34
N ASN A 288 -7.61 -15.15 -15.65
CA ASN A 288 -7.55 -16.23 -14.67
C ASN A 288 -8.31 -17.45 -15.25
N TYR A 289 -7.65 -18.61 -15.27
CA TYR A 289 -8.27 -19.88 -15.61
C TYR A 289 -8.09 -20.87 -14.47
N THR A 290 -9.19 -21.46 -14.02
CA THR A 290 -9.19 -22.52 -13.02
C THR A 290 -9.93 -23.73 -13.53
N ARG A 291 -9.33 -24.92 -13.39
CA ARG A 291 -9.95 -26.19 -13.74
C ARG A 291 -9.82 -27.19 -12.60
N GLN A 292 -10.93 -27.72 -12.15
CA GLN A 292 -10.94 -28.87 -11.27
C GLN A 292 -10.71 -30.13 -12.10
N LEU A 293 -9.47 -30.65 -12.09
CA LEU A 293 -9.06 -31.84 -12.89
C LEU A 293 -9.71 -33.11 -12.34
N THR A 294 -9.73 -33.25 -11.00
CA THR A 294 -10.44 -34.26 -10.25
C THR A 294 -11.11 -33.65 -9.05
N ASP A 295 -11.85 -34.41 -8.24
CA ASP A 295 -12.45 -33.87 -7.00
C ASP A 295 -11.39 -33.44 -5.97
N ALA A 296 -10.17 -33.98 -6.08
CA ALA A 296 -9.05 -33.65 -5.21
C ALA A 296 -8.01 -32.69 -5.83
N LEU A 297 -7.93 -32.60 -7.16
CA LEU A 297 -6.87 -31.88 -7.86
C LEU A 297 -7.44 -30.71 -8.65
N THR A 298 -6.93 -29.51 -8.40
CA THR A 298 -7.28 -28.29 -9.10
C THR A 298 -6.04 -27.65 -9.71
N TRP A 299 -6.15 -27.20 -10.93
CA TRP A 299 -5.16 -26.41 -11.65
C TRP A 299 -5.66 -24.97 -11.80
N THR A 300 -4.76 -24.00 -11.51
CA THR A 300 -5.02 -22.57 -11.72
C THR A 300 -3.88 -21.95 -12.51
N SER A 301 -4.20 -21.08 -13.46
CA SER A 301 -3.23 -20.25 -14.16
C SER A 301 -3.73 -18.82 -14.25
N VAL A 302 -2.81 -17.88 -14.09
CA VAL A 302 -3.07 -16.45 -14.19
C VAL A 302 -2.04 -15.83 -15.11
N ALA A 303 -2.51 -15.00 -16.05
CA ALA A 303 -1.68 -14.11 -16.83
C ALA A 303 -2.10 -12.68 -16.51
N ASP A 304 -1.14 -11.81 -16.28
CA ASP A 304 -1.38 -10.38 -16.02
C ASP A 304 -0.48 -9.52 -16.88
N TYR A 305 -1.04 -8.44 -17.40
CA TYR A 305 -0.33 -7.35 -18.01
C TYR A 305 -0.71 -6.04 -17.33
N THR A 306 0.30 -5.34 -16.80
CA THR A 306 0.13 -4.02 -16.22
C THR A 306 0.89 -2.99 -17.02
N ARG A 307 0.23 -1.91 -17.38
CA ARG A 307 0.83 -0.71 -17.99
C ARG A 307 0.64 0.48 -17.07
N GLY A 308 1.74 1.19 -16.78
CA GLY A 308 1.72 2.46 -16.06
C GLY A 308 2.36 3.57 -16.89
N ASP A 309 1.85 4.79 -16.74
CA ASP A 309 2.40 6.00 -17.34
C ASP A 309 2.10 7.19 -16.43
N GLY A 310 3.11 8.03 -16.15
CA GLY A 310 2.92 9.17 -15.31
C GLY A 310 4.07 10.15 -15.27
N TYR A 311 3.86 11.22 -14.52
CA TYR A 311 4.88 12.25 -14.29
C TYR A 311 4.60 13.05 -13.04
N ASP A 312 5.67 13.52 -12.42
CA ASP A 312 5.65 14.58 -11.44
C ASP A 312 6.00 15.89 -12.12
N GLU A 313 5.22 16.95 -11.91
CA GLU A 313 5.49 18.29 -12.45
C GLU A 313 5.86 19.24 -11.32
N TYR A 314 6.97 19.95 -11.52
CA TYR A 314 7.55 20.83 -10.53
C TYR A 314 7.77 22.23 -11.06
N TYR A 315 7.43 23.23 -10.25
CA TYR A 315 8.03 24.55 -10.30
C TYR A 315 9.08 24.66 -9.18
N LYS A 316 10.33 24.94 -9.53
CA LYS A 316 11.40 25.13 -8.54
C LYS A 316 12.15 26.42 -8.84
N THR A 317 12.34 27.24 -7.81
CA THR A 317 13.06 28.52 -7.89
C THR A 317 14.58 28.31 -7.88
N GLY A 318 15.31 29.20 -8.55
CA GLY A 318 16.77 29.34 -8.43
C GLY A 318 17.58 28.08 -8.80
N ARG A 319 17.12 27.27 -9.77
CA ARG A 319 17.80 26.03 -10.19
C ARG A 319 18.94 26.34 -11.18
N LYS A 320 20.02 25.58 -11.09
CA LYS A 320 21.18 25.74 -11.98
C LYS A 320 20.92 25.09 -13.33
N PHE A 321 21.25 25.78 -14.44
CA PHE A 321 21.14 25.21 -15.79
C PHE A 321 21.96 23.90 -15.95
N ALA A 322 23.12 23.84 -15.31
CA ALA A 322 23.97 22.65 -15.36
C ALA A 322 23.32 21.36 -14.77
N GLU A 323 22.27 21.48 -13.98
CA GLU A 323 21.56 20.34 -13.40
C GLU A 323 20.59 19.65 -14.38
N PHE A 324 20.25 20.30 -15.50
CA PHE A 324 19.14 19.90 -16.39
C PHE A 324 19.55 19.65 -17.84
N GLY A 325 20.86 19.46 -18.10
CA GLY A 325 21.36 19.13 -19.43
C GLY A 325 21.25 20.26 -20.48
N PHE A 326 21.15 21.52 -20.03
CA PHE A 326 21.23 22.66 -20.96
C PHE A 326 22.58 22.69 -21.66
N PRO A 327 22.67 23.16 -22.93
CA PRO A 327 23.92 23.22 -23.67
C PRO A 327 24.90 24.30 -23.16
N PHE A 328 24.51 25.03 -22.13
CA PHE A 328 25.28 26.09 -21.47
C PHE A 328 25.13 25.97 -19.94
N LYS A 329 26.13 26.49 -19.21
CA LYS A 329 26.11 26.53 -17.73
C LYS A 329 25.57 27.83 -17.17
N ASP A 330 25.58 28.90 -17.98
CA ASP A 330 24.98 30.20 -17.67
C ASP A 330 24.30 30.80 -18.91
N TRP A 331 23.37 31.71 -18.69
CA TRP A 331 22.68 32.48 -19.69
C TRP A 331 22.81 33.97 -19.33
N GLN A 332 23.48 34.75 -20.21
CA GLN A 332 23.75 36.17 -19.99
C GLN A 332 24.39 36.47 -18.61
N GLY A 333 25.31 35.60 -18.16
CA GLY A 333 25.98 35.70 -16.87
C GLY A 333 25.21 35.15 -15.67
N GLN A 334 23.99 34.68 -15.88
CA GLN A 334 23.14 34.07 -14.83
C GLN A 334 23.26 32.54 -14.89
N LYS A 335 23.64 31.92 -13.77
CA LYS A 335 23.79 30.46 -13.65
C LYS A 335 22.50 29.73 -13.22
N LYS A 336 21.53 30.47 -12.70
CA LYS A 336 20.30 29.94 -12.08
C LYS A 336 19.07 30.59 -12.70
N SER A 337 17.98 29.84 -12.79
CA SER A 337 16.67 30.32 -13.19
C SER A 337 15.58 29.57 -12.40
N ASP A 338 14.40 30.16 -12.32
CA ASP A 338 13.22 29.37 -11.97
C ASP A 338 12.85 28.49 -13.15
N MET A 339 12.44 27.26 -12.87
CA MET A 339 12.21 26.26 -13.91
C MET A 339 10.94 25.45 -13.64
N ILE A 340 10.26 25.08 -14.73
CA ILE A 340 9.18 24.09 -14.75
C ILE A 340 9.68 22.87 -15.50
N TYR A 341 9.60 21.70 -14.86
CA TYR A 341 10.04 20.46 -15.43
C TYR A 341 9.20 19.27 -14.97
N ARG A 342 9.26 18.18 -15.73
CA ARG A 342 8.66 16.89 -15.36
C ARG A 342 9.73 15.83 -15.16
N LYS A 343 9.50 14.97 -14.18
CA LYS A 343 10.13 13.65 -14.10
C LYS A 343 9.10 12.64 -14.53
N ARG A 344 9.38 11.95 -15.63
CA ARG A 344 8.44 11.02 -16.23
C ARG A 344 8.86 9.57 -16.00
N MET A 345 7.86 8.71 -15.93
CA MET A 345 8.04 7.27 -15.97
C MET A 345 6.96 6.60 -16.81
N ASP A 346 7.34 5.51 -17.45
CA ASP A 346 6.41 4.53 -17.98
C ASP A 346 6.88 3.13 -17.62
N ASN A 347 5.95 2.19 -17.49
CA ASN A 347 6.31 0.83 -17.16
C ASN A 347 5.36 -0.20 -17.77
N ASP A 348 5.94 -1.36 -18.07
CA ASP A 348 5.23 -2.56 -18.48
C ASP A 348 5.62 -3.70 -17.54
N LEU A 349 4.63 -4.38 -16.95
CA LEU A 349 4.82 -5.58 -16.15
C LEU A 349 4.02 -6.73 -16.76
N TYR A 350 4.69 -7.84 -17.01
CA TYR A 350 4.11 -9.10 -17.45
C TYR A 350 4.27 -10.12 -16.34
N VAL A 351 3.19 -10.79 -15.95
CA VAL A 351 3.23 -11.87 -14.96
C VAL A 351 2.51 -13.10 -15.50
N PHE A 352 3.12 -14.26 -15.33
CA PHE A 352 2.48 -15.55 -15.54
C PHE A 352 2.68 -16.42 -14.32
N GLN A 353 1.58 -16.89 -13.75
CA GLN A 353 1.59 -17.78 -12.59
C GLN A 353 0.76 -19.02 -12.89
N THR A 354 1.24 -20.18 -12.46
CA THR A 354 0.47 -21.41 -12.52
C THR A 354 0.72 -22.28 -11.29
N ASP A 355 -0.33 -22.88 -10.76
CA ASP A 355 -0.26 -23.76 -9.59
C ASP A 355 -1.20 -24.96 -9.69
N LEU A 356 -0.79 -26.04 -9.04
CA LEU A 356 -1.55 -27.27 -8.84
C LEU A 356 -1.83 -27.43 -7.34
N ARG A 357 -3.08 -27.71 -7.01
CA ARG A 357 -3.56 -27.94 -5.63
C ARG A 357 -4.18 -29.32 -5.51
N LEU A 358 -3.57 -30.12 -4.68
CA LEU A 358 -4.13 -31.40 -4.25
C LEU A 358 -4.74 -31.24 -2.85
N ARG A 359 -5.98 -31.67 -2.68
CA ARG A 359 -6.68 -31.69 -1.40
C ARG A 359 -7.27 -33.07 -1.16
N THR A 360 -6.74 -33.76 -0.15
CA THR A 360 -7.30 -35.00 0.38
C THR A 360 -7.79 -34.79 1.82
N ALA A 361 -8.27 -35.83 2.46
CA ALA A 361 -8.73 -35.75 3.86
C ALA A 361 -7.60 -35.35 4.82
N ALA A 362 -6.37 -35.84 4.60
CA ALA A 362 -5.24 -35.61 5.51
C ALA A 362 -4.14 -34.69 4.93
N LEU A 363 -4.12 -34.45 3.62
CA LEU A 363 -3.03 -33.75 2.96
C LEU A 363 -3.56 -32.69 2.01
N LYS A 364 -3.04 -31.46 2.14
CA LYS A 364 -3.16 -30.40 1.14
C LYS A 364 -1.76 -30.08 0.62
N LEU A 365 -1.57 -30.20 -0.68
CA LEU A 365 -0.36 -29.76 -1.37
C LEU A 365 -0.72 -28.64 -2.34
N ASN A 366 0.14 -27.61 -2.39
CA ASN A 366 0.05 -26.55 -3.38
C ASN A 366 1.46 -26.30 -3.91
N GLY A 367 1.68 -26.51 -5.19
CA GLY A 367 2.95 -26.22 -5.85
C GLY A 367 2.74 -25.41 -7.10
N GLY A 368 3.61 -24.45 -7.35
CA GLY A 368 3.46 -23.55 -8.46
C GLY A 368 4.74 -22.82 -8.85
N VAL A 369 4.62 -22.11 -9.97
CA VAL A 369 5.67 -21.28 -10.57
C VAL A 369 5.09 -19.91 -10.87
N ASN A 370 5.88 -18.88 -10.63
CA ASN A 370 5.59 -17.50 -11.00
C ASN A 370 6.75 -16.95 -11.84
N LEU A 371 6.43 -16.36 -12.98
CA LEU A 371 7.37 -15.71 -13.88
C LEU A 371 6.93 -14.26 -14.05
N SER A 372 7.85 -13.31 -13.91
CA SER A 372 7.55 -11.91 -14.18
C SER A 372 8.67 -11.23 -14.95
N ARG A 373 8.29 -10.21 -15.74
CA ARG A 373 9.20 -9.30 -16.40
C ARG A 373 8.65 -7.89 -16.33
N TYR A 374 9.43 -7.01 -15.76
CA TYR A 374 9.17 -5.57 -15.69
C TYR A 374 10.16 -4.82 -16.57
N VAL A 375 9.67 -3.77 -17.23
CA VAL A 375 10.48 -2.79 -17.96
C VAL A 375 9.97 -1.41 -17.58
N GLY A 376 10.83 -0.57 -17.00
CA GLY A 376 10.49 0.79 -16.60
C GLY A 376 11.41 1.81 -17.24
N GLY A 377 10.85 2.77 -17.97
CA GLY A 377 11.53 3.91 -18.53
C GLY A 377 11.41 5.14 -17.61
N HIS A 378 12.50 5.87 -17.42
CA HIS A 378 12.52 7.10 -16.63
C HIS A 378 13.28 8.18 -17.35
N TRP A 379 12.68 9.38 -17.50
CA TRP A 379 13.32 10.51 -18.16
C TRP A 379 12.84 11.86 -17.64
N GLY A 380 13.65 12.90 -17.88
CA GLY A 380 13.32 14.25 -17.53
C GLY A 380 12.87 15.07 -18.75
N GLU A 381 11.85 15.90 -18.57
CA GLU A 381 11.39 16.87 -19.54
C GLU A 381 11.47 18.28 -18.98
N MET A 382 12.13 19.18 -19.72
CA MET A 382 12.15 20.60 -19.40
C MET A 382 10.97 21.28 -20.13
N LEU A 383 10.18 22.04 -19.38
CA LEU A 383 9.02 22.72 -19.94
C LEU A 383 9.25 24.23 -20.08
N TRP A 384 9.96 24.84 -19.14
CA TRP A 384 10.18 26.27 -19.12
C TRP A 384 11.29 26.68 -18.14
N ALA A 385 11.98 27.78 -18.46
CA ALA A 385 12.90 28.49 -17.58
C ALA A 385 12.67 29.99 -17.69
N ARG A 386 12.55 30.72 -16.55
CA ARG A 386 12.20 32.13 -16.52
C ARG A 386 13.11 32.99 -17.39
N LEU A 387 14.42 32.78 -17.32
CA LEU A 387 15.40 33.58 -18.06
C LEU A 387 15.41 33.31 -19.57
N LEU A 388 14.93 32.16 -20.02
CA LEU A 388 14.91 31.79 -21.43
C LEU A 388 13.59 32.13 -22.11
N GLY A 389 12.52 32.23 -21.32
CA GLY A 389 11.17 32.47 -21.83
C GLY A 389 10.58 31.29 -22.61
N PRO A 390 9.42 31.50 -23.27
CA PRO A 390 8.73 30.46 -24.00
C PRO A 390 9.33 30.12 -25.37
N ASP A 391 10.15 30.99 -25.94
CA ASP A 391 10.67 30.87 -27.31
C ASP A 391 11.90 29.96 -27.40
N PHE A 392 12.44 29.50 -26.26
CA PHE A 392 13.54 28.54 -26.23
C PHE A 392 13.07 27.14 -26.68
N ASP A 393 13.88 26.45 -27.48
CA ASP A 393 13.51 25.11 -28.02
C ASP A 393 13.68 23.98 -26.98
N TYR A 394 12.82 23.97 -25.96
CA TYR A 394 12.73 22.89 -24.97
C TYR A 394 12.41 21.54 -25.62
N ALA A 395 11.65 21.55 -26.72
CA ALA A 395 11.27 20.34 -27.42
C ALA A 395 12.48 19.61 -28.02
N SER A 396 13.51 20.34 -28.48
CA SER A 396 14.76 19.76 -28.94
C SER A 396 15.54 19.10 -27.79
N MET A 397 15.61 19.77 -26.64
CA MET A 397 16.23 19.17 -25.45
C MET A 397 15.58 17.84 -25.06
N ASN A 398 14.24 17.82 -25.02
CA ASN A 398 13.47 16.67 -24.61
C ASN A 398 13.58 15.51 -25.61
N ARG A 399 13.53 15.79 -26.93
CA ARG A 399 13.74 14.77 -27.99
C ARG A 399 15.12 14.11 -27.93
N ASN A 400 16.13 14.86 -27.52
CA ASN A 400 17.51 14.39 -27.45
C ASN A 400 17.89 13.83 -26.07
N ASP A 401 16.95 13.75 -25.15
CA ASP A 401 17.14 13.28 -23.76
C ASP A 401 18.37 13.96 -23.10
N THR A 402 18.51 15.27 -23.28
CA THR A 402 19.72 15.99 -22.84
C THR A 402 19.88 16.02 -21.34
N TRP A 403 18.76 15.92 -20.59
CA TRP A 403 18.81 15.87 -19.13
C TRP A 403 19.17 14.46 -18.64
N TYR A 404 18.21 13.54 -18.60
CA TYR A 404 18.47 12.14 -18.24
C TYR A 404 17.47 11.20 -18.89
N ARG A 405 17.89 9.96 -19.10
CA ARG A 405 17.06 8.81 -19.41
C ARG A 405 17.71 7.54 -18.92
N ASN A 406 16.96 6.70 -18.23
CA ASN A 406 17.40 5.35 -17.89
C ASN A 406 16.25 4.35 -18.01
N THR A 407 16.60 3.08 -18.15
CA THR A 407 15.66 1.96 -18.21
C THR A 407 16.05 0.92 -17.17
N GLY A 408 15.09 0.55 -16.34
CA GLY A 408 15.20 -0.58 -15.43
C GLY A 408 14.53 -1.82 -16.02
N VAL A 409 15.18 -2.98 -15.97
CA VAL A 409 14.58 -4.26 -16.36
C VAL A 409 14.75 -5.24 -15.22
N LYS A 410 13.64 -5.75 -14.67
CA LYS A 410 13.65 -6.77 -13.65
C LYS A 410 12.93 -8.01 -14.12
N GLN A 411 13.57 -9.17 -13.95
CA GLN A 411 12.99 -10.48 -14.27
C GLN A 411 13.03 -11.35 -13.03
N GLU A 412 11.96 -12.04 -12.76
CA GLU A 412 11.90 -12.98 -11.65
C GLU A 412 11.28 -14.30 -12.09
N ALA A 413 11.92 -15.39 -11.68
CA ALA A 413 11.38 -16.74 -11.74
C ALA A 413 11.34 -17.30 -10.32
N SER A 414 10.16 -17.61 -9.82
CA SER A 414 10.02 -18.23 -8.51
C SER A 414 9.20 -19.51 -8.58
N SER A 415 9.51 -20.44 -7.69
CA SER A 415 8.77 -21.68 -7.51
C SER A 415 8.49 -21.90 -6.04
N PHE A 416 7.38 -22.56 -5.73
CA PHE A 416 7.04 -22.88 -4.36
C PHE A 416 6.39 -24.24 -4.24
N LEU A 417 6.53 -24.85 -3.06
CA LEU A 417 5.84 -26.06 -2.66
C LEU A 417 5.40 -25.93 -1.21
N ARG A 418 4.08 -25.94 -0.99
CA ARG A 418 3.46 -25.85 0.33
C ARG A 418 2.69 -27.12 0.65
N ALA A 419 2.89 -27.65 1.85
CA ALA A 419 2.22 -28.84 2.35
C ALA A 419 1.57 -28.54 3.72
N GLU A 420 0.30 -28.94 3.88
CA GLU A 420 -0.39 -29.04 5.15
C GLU A 420 -0.77 -30.52 5.33
N TYR A 421 -0.13 -31.19 6.29
CA TYR A 421 -0.39 -32.60 6.61
C TYR A 421 -1.05 -32.72 7.98
N GLN A 422 -2.19 -33.39 8.03
CA GLN A 422 -2.97 -33.61 9.24
C GLN A 422 -2.87 -35.07 9.68
N PRO A 423 -1.81 -35.42 10.46
CA PRO A 423 -1.64 -36.80 10.95
C PRO A 423 -2.71 -37.20 11.97
N LEU A 424 -3.25 -36.21 12.70
CA LEU A 424 -4.31 -36.40 13.71
C LEU A 424 -5.40 -35.31 13.49
N PRO A 425 -6.66 -35.57 13.85
CA PRO A 425 -7.74 -34.59 13.66
C PRO A 425 -7.48 -33.23 14.28
N TRP A 426 -6.69 -33.16 15.35
CA TRP A 426 -6.36 -31.95 16.08
C TRP A 426 -4.97 -31.37 15.74
N LEU A 427 -4.09 -32.09 15.01
CA LEU A 427 -2.72 -31.71 14.71
C LEU A 427 -2.51 -31.51 13.20
N THR A 428 -1.93 -30.40 12.81
CA THR A 428 -1.51 -30.12 11.44
C THR A 428 -0.03 -29.74 11.42
N ALA A 429 0.77 -30.43 10.63
CA ALA A 429 2.14 -30.05 10.28
C ALA A 429 2.12 -29.22 8.99
N TYR A 430 2.95 -28.19 8.93
CA TYR A 430 3.05 -27.26 7.81
C TYR A 430 4.50 -27.14 7.35
N ALA A 431 4.70 -27.14 6.04
CA ALA A 431 5.96 -26.84 5.38
C ALA A 431 5.69 -26.01 4.12
N ASP A 432 6.53 -25.02 3.86
CA ASP A 432 6.42 -24.13 2.71
C ASP A 432 7.83 -23.73 2.25
N LEU A 433 8.18 -24.11 1.05
CA LEU A 433 9.50 -23.91 0.45
C LEU A 433 9.34 -22.99 -0.75
N GLN A 434 10.13 -21.95 -0.84
CA GLN A 434 10.17 -21.04 -1.98
C GLN A 434 11.62 -20.88 -2.46
N TYR A 435 11.80 -20.93 -3.78
CA TYR A 435 13.01 -20.51 -4.45
C TYR A 435 12.70 -19.34 -5.38
N ARG A 436 13.56 -18.32 -5.38
CA ARG A 436 13.45 -17.13 -6.23
C ARG A 436 14.78 -16.87 -6.93
N HIS A 437 14.73 -16.72 -8.25
CA HIS A 437 15.82 -16.22 -9.08
C HIS A 437 15.44 -14.86 -9.65
N ILE A 438 16.24 -13.83 -9.40
CA ILE A 438 15.97 -12.45 -9.79
C ILE A 438 17.16 -11.94 -10.60
N GLY A 439 16.89 -11.41 -11.78
CA GLY A 439 17.84 -10.61 -12.56
C GLY A 439 17.37 -9.16 -12.61
N TYR A 440 18.24 -8.21 -12.31
CA TYR A 440 17.91 -6.79 -12.35
C TYR A 440 19.03 -6.00 -13.06
N SER A 441 18.63 -5.10 -13.94
CA SER A 441 19.54 -4.18 -14.62
C SER A 441 18.96 -2.77 -14.66
N ILE A 442 19.82 -1.76 -14.55
CA ILE A 442 19.51 -0.35 -14.77
C ILE A 442 20.57 0.19 -15.70
N VAL A 443 20.16 0.71 -16.86
CA VAL A 443 21.07 1.22 -17.88
C VAL A 443 20.63 2.59 -18.34
N GLY A 444 21.58 3.52 -18.50
CA GLY A 444 21.34 4.86 -18.99
C GLY A 444 22.04 5.94 -18.17
N ARG A 445 21.34 7.05 -17.95
CA ARG A 445 21.85 8.20 -17.17
C ARG A 445 20.77 8.62 -16.18
N ASP A 446 21.20 9.06 -14.99
CA ASP A 446 20.27 9.56 -13.98
C ASP A 446 20.31 11.08 -13.82
N ASP A 447 19.32 11.61 -13.15
CA ASP A 447 19.19 13.04 -12.87
C ASP A 447 20.32 13.55 -11.97
N LYS A 448 20.56 14.86 -12.05
CA LYS A 448 21.59 15.66 -11.39
C LYS A 448 23.04 15.30 -11.72
N ALA A 449 23.89 16.27 -11.44
CA ALA A 449 25.31 16.26 -11.74
C ALA A 449 25.60 15.86 -13.19
N SER A 450 24.74 16.36 -14.11
CA SER A 450 24.90 16.15 -15.55
C SER A 450 25.23 14.71 -15.89
N SER A 451 24.23 13.84 -15.64
CA SER A 451 24.27 12.51 -16.21
C SER A 451 25.34 11.58 -15.65
N VAL A 452 25.22 11.19 -14.38
CA VAL A 452 25.98 10.03 -13.91
C VAL A 452 25.53 8.82 -14.73
N PRO A 453 26.43 8.19 -15.51
CA PRO A 453 26.07 6.99 -16.24
C PRO A 453 25.79 5.86 -15.26
N ILE A 454 24.74 5.09 -15.54
CA ILE A 454 24.38 3.90 -14.79
C ILE A 454 24.48 2.71 -15.74
N ASP A 455 25.25 1.72 -15.35
CA ASP A 455 25.35 0.43 -16.03
C ASP A 455 25.43 -0.65 -14.93
N TYR A 456 24.28 -1.02 -14.42
CA TYR A 456 24.13 -1.93 -13.29
C TYR A 456 23.45 -3.21 -13.72
N HIS A 457 24.06 -4.34 -13.37
CA HIS A 457 23.51 -5.69 -13.62
C HIS A 457 23.81 -6.56 -12.43
N GLU A 458 22.78 -7.18 -11.85
CA GLU A 458 22.93 -8.06 -10.71
C GLU A 458 21.93 -9.23 -10.78
N LYS A 459 22.26 -10.33 -10.11
CA LYS A 459 21.40 -11.50 -9.97
C LYS A 459 21.43 -12.00 -8.55
N TRP A 460 20.27 -12.41 -8.06
CA TRP A 460 20.13 -12.98 -6.73
C TRP A 460 19.35 -14.30 -6.79
N ASP A 461 19.77 -15.21 -5.93
CA ASP A 461 19.11 -16.49 -5.70
C ASP A 461 18.74 -16.61 -4.23
N PHE A 462 17.45 -16.81 -3.94
CA PHE A 462 16.95 -16.87 -2.59
C PHE A 462 16.21 -18.17 -2.34
N PHE A 463 16.51 -18.80 -1.21
CA PHE A 463 15.77 -19.93 -0.68
C PHE A 463 15.08 -19.51 0.61
N ASN A 464 13.76 -19.57 0.67
CA ASN A 464 12.90 -19.09 1.76
C ASN A 464 12.09 -20.26 2.33
N PRO A 465 12.64 -21.06 3.26
CA PRO A 465 11.93 -22.13 3.91
C PRO A 465 11.06 -21.64 5.05
N ARG A 466 9.92 -22.32 5.27
CA ARG A 466 9.03 -22.13 6.41
C ARG A 466 8.53 -23.45 6.90
N ALA A 467 8.36 -23.58 8.21
CA ALA A 467 7.77 -24.75 8.84
C ALA A 467 6.95 -24.34 10.05
N GLY A 468 5.97 -25.14 10.43
CA GLY A 468 5.19 -24.88 11.60
C GLY A 468 4.22 -26.00 11.94
N VAL A 469 3.56 -25.84 13.06
CA VAL A 469 2.56 -26.78 13.57
C VAL A 469 1.35 -26.02 14.06
N THR A 470 0.18 -26.62 13.92
CA THR A 470 -1.07 -26.11 14.48
C THR A 470 -1.78 -27.24 15.22
N ALA A 471 -2.15 -27.00 16.47
CA ALA A 471 -2.99 -27.87 17.28
C ALA A 471 -4.35 -27.19 17.53
N ALA A 472 -5.44 -27.85 17.13
CA ALA A 472 -6.80 -27.32 17.28
C ALA A 472 -7.69 -28.32 18.03
N PHE A 473 -8.23 -27.89 19.16
CA PHE A 473 -9.09 -28.72 20.00
C PHE A 473 -10.18 -27.87 20.66
N GLY A 474 -11.43 -28.26 20.41
CA GLY A 474 -12.59 -27.50 20.85
C GLY A 474 -12.58 -26.07 20.29
N ALA A 475 -12.70 -25.09 21.17
CA ALA A 475 -12.64 -23.66 20.84
C ALA A 475 -11.23 -23.08 20.74
N HIS A 476 -10.20 -23.87 20.99
CA HIS A 476 -8.80 -23.41 21.07
C HIS A 476 -8.00 -23.85 19.84
N LYS A 477 -7.14 -22.94 19.34
CA LYS A 477 -6.09 -23.20 18.37
C LYS A 477 -4.77 -22.66 18.91
N LEU A 478 -3.75 -23.51 18.91
CA LEU A 478 -2.36 -23.15 19.19
C LEU A 478 -1.55 -23.33 17.92
N TYR A 479 -0.60 -22.47 17.65
CA TYR A 479 0.33 -22.64 16.55
C TYR A 479 1.72 -22.12 16.89
N ALA A 480 2.71 -22.68 16.21
CA ALA A 480 4.07 -22.16 16.21
C ALA A 480 4.66 -22.32 14.81
N SER A 481 5.48 -21.36 14.39
CA SER A 481 6.15 -21.37 13.10
C SER A 481 7.53 -20.72 13.14
N ALA A 482 8.38 -21.14 12.18
CA ALA A 482 9.67 -20.55 11.90
C ALA A 482 9.78 -20.35 10.38
N ALA A 483 10.31 -19.21 9.97
CA ALA A 483 10.46 -18.86 8.56
C ALA A 483 11.74 -18.04 8.32
N ILE A 484 12.35 -18.22 7.14
CA ILE A 484 13.46 -17.40 6.66
C ILE A 484 13.01 -16.70 5.38
N GLY A 485 13.29 -15.41 5.27
CA GLY A 485 13.01 -14.60 4.10
C GLY A 485 14.20 -13.74 3.69
N HIS A 486 14.28 -13.44 2.39
CA HIS A 486 15.30 -12.56 1.80
C HIS A 486 14.64 -11.48 0.96
N ARG A 487 15.29 -10.31 0.88
CA ARG A 487 14.87 -9.19 0.06
C ARG A 487 16.07 -8.55 -0.65
N GLU A 488 15.95 -8.36 -1.94
CA GLU A 488 16.92 -7.65 -2.77
C GLU A 488 16.83 -6.12 -2.54
N PRO A 489 17.91 -5.34 -2.79
CA PRO A 489 17.86 -3.88 -2.81
C PRO A 489 16.89 -3.33 -3.87
N GLY A 490 16.22 -2.22 -3.57
CA GLY A 490 15.37 -1.51 -4.52
C GLY A 490 16.18 -0.59 -5.46
N LYS A 491 15.51 -0.06 -6.51
CA LYS A 491 16.15 0.84 -7.49
C LYS A 491 16.82 2.05 -6.84
N SER A 492 16.12 2.72 -5.91
CA SER A 492 16.67 3.89 -5.23
C SER A 492 17.92 3.56 -4.42
N ASP A 493 17.93 2.39 -3.75
CA ASP A 493 19.08 1.94 -2.96
C ASP A 493 20.33 1.79 -3.83
N ILE A 494 20.16 1.22 -5.02
CA ILE A 494 21.24 1.01 -6.00
C ILE A 494 21.66 2.33 -6.65
N LYS A 495 20.70 3.08 -7.18
CA LYS A 495 20.93 4.29 -7.97
C LYS A 495 21.59 5.40 -7.14
N GLU A 496 21.11 5.65 -5.93
CA GLU A 496 21.69 6.66 -5.06
C GLU A 496 23.08 6.25 -4.57
N ASN A 497 23.31 4.96 -4.36
CA ASN A 497 24.61 4.43 -4.00
C ASN A 497 25.65 4.63 -5.14
N ILE A 498 25.28 4.37 -6.40
CA ILE A 498 26.15 4.60 -7.57
C ILE A 498 26.51 6.09 -7.71
N LYS A 499 25.58 6.99 -7.40
CA LYS A 499 25.79 8.44 -7.38
C LYS A 499 26.53 8.96 -6.14
N GLY A 500 26.85 8.11 -5.20
CA GLY A 500 27.57 8.43 -3.97
C GLY A 500 28.93 7.78 -3.90
N GLU A 501 29.21 7.13 -2.78
CA GLU A 501 30.51 6.51 -2.48
C GLU A 501 30.68 5.09 -3.05
N MET A 502 29.69 4.58 -3.78
CA MET A 502 29.64 3.21 -4.33
C MET A 502 29.88 2.13 -3.26
N ILE A 503 29.23 2.29 -2.10
CA ILE A 503 29.32 1.35 -0.99
C ILE A 503 28.68 0.02 -1.41
N PRO A 504 29.31 -1.14 -1.21
CA PRO A 504 28.71 -2.43 -1.54
C PRO A 504 27.45 -2.67 -0.72
N ILE A 505 26.31 -2.84 -1.39
CA ILE A 505 25.03 -3.17 -0.76
C ILE A 505 24.68 -4.63 -0.99
N ARG A 506 24.10 -5.26 0.03
CA ARG A 506 23.72 -6.68 0.03
C ARG A 506 22.22 -6.84 0.28
N PRO A 507 21.61 -7.94 -0.18
CA PRO A 507 20.26 -8.31 0.19
C PRO A 507 20.10 -8.42 1.71
N GLU A 508 18.93 -8.04 2.20
CA GLU A 508 18.52 -8.24 3.59
C GLU A 508 18.05 -9.68 3.82
N SER A 509 18.23 -10.20 5.03
CA SER A 509 17.63 -11.47 5.44
C SER A 509 16.95 -11.35 6.81
N MET A 510 15.92 -12.17 7.03
CA MET A 510 15.15 -12.19 8.27
C MET A 510 14.83 -13.62 8.67
N LEU A 511 15.02 -13.94 9.96
CA LEU A 511 14.42 -15.08 10.64
C LEU A 511 13.19 -14.61 11.41
N ASP A 512 12.04 -15.23 11.15
CA ASP A 512 10.77 -14.95 11.83
C ASP A 512 10.31 -16.18 12.62
N LEU A 513 10.14 -16.01 13.92
CA LEU A 513 9.64 -17.03 14.84
C LEU A 513 8.34 -16.52 15.46
N GLU A 514 7.28 -17.31 15.36
CA GLU A 514 5.97 -16.95 15.90
C GLU A 514 5.36 -18.09 16.71
N ALA A 515 4.63 -17.72 17.76
CA ALA A 515 3.76 -18.63 18.48
C ALA A 515 2.45 -17.90 18.85
N GLY A 516 1.32 -18.55 18.63
CA GLY A 516 0.03 -17.94 18.84
C GLY A 516 -1.00 -18.87 19.43
N TRP A 517 -1.98 -18.26 20.10
CA TRP A 517 -3.18 -18.86 20.62
C TRP A 517 -4.41 -18.12 20.11
N GLU A 518 -5.40 -18.86 19.70
CA GLU A 518 -6.72 -18.34 19.30
C GLU A 518 -7.80 -19.09 20.06
N PHE A 519 -8.82 -18.35 20.50
CA PHE A 519 -10.02 -18.86 21.10
C PHE A 519 -11.23 -18.34 20.33
N ALA A 520 -12.16 -19.22 19.97
CA ALA A 520 -13.37 -18.86 19.25
C ALA A 520 -14.59 -19.55 19.87
N ALA A 521 -15.46 -18.76 20.51
CA ALA A 521 -16.80 -19.13 20.96
C ALA A 521 -17.84 -18.28 20.22
N GLU A 522 -19.11 -18.65 20.33
CA GLU A 522 -20.22 -18.01 19.61
C GLU A 522 -20.25 -16.48 19.77
N ARG A 523 -20.00 -15.97 20.96
CA ARG A 523 -20.10 -14.55 21.31
C ARG A 523 -18.79 -13.89 21.69
N PHE A 524 -17.70 -14.65 21.75
CA PHE A 524 -16.40 -14.15 22.20
C PHE A 524 -15.28 -14.81 21.42
N THR A 525 -14.40 -13.99 20.85
CA THR A 525 -13.15 -14.45 20.26
C THR A 525 -11.98 -13.73 20.91
N ALA A 526 -10.87 -14.42 21.10
CA ALA A 526 -9.64 -13.83 21.60
C ALA A 526 -8.45 -14.44 20.88
N SER A 527 -7.37 -13.67 20.74
CA SER A 527 -6.09 -14.16 20.24
C SER A 527 -4.93 -13.50 20.94
N ALA A 528 -3.85 -14.26 21.10
CA ALA A 528 -2.56 -13.77 21.56
C ALA A 528 -1.47 -14.34 20.64
N ASN A 529 -0.57 -13.50 20.19
CA ASN A 529 0.57 -13.89 19.36
C ASN A 529 1.85 -13.27 19.90
N VAL A 530 2.92 -14.05 19.95
CA VAL A 530 4.29 -13.61 20.25
C VAL A 530 5.11 -13.78 18.99
N TYR A 531 5.89 -12.77 18.62
CA TYR A 531 6.75 -12.80 17.45
C TYR A 531 8.17 -12.33 17.75
N LEU A 532 9.12 -12.88 17.03
CA LEU A 532 10.52 -12.54 17.03
C LEU A 532 11.03 -12.51 15.57
N MET A 533 11.32 -11.31 15.07
CA MET A 533 11.84 -11.07 13.72
C MET A 533 13.29 -10.58 13.87
N GLU A 534 14.26 -11.44 13.55
CA GLU A 534 15.70 -11.15 13.62
C GLU A 534 16.22 -10.82 12.20
N TYR A 535 16.77 -9.63 12.04
CA TYR A 535 17.27 -9.11 10.76
C TYR A 535 18.78 -9.16 10.68
N ARG A 536 19.29 -9.42 9.48
CA ARG A 536 20.70 -9.25 9.10
C ARG A 536 20.79 -8.40 7.86
N ASP A 537 21.83 -7.59 7.80
CA ASP A 537 22.14 -6.71 6.65
C ASP A 537 20.99 -5.75 6.29
N MET A 538 20.28 -5.20 7.30
CA MET A 538 19.19 -4.23 7.06
C MET A 538 19.70 -3.03 6.26
N LEU A 539 18.98 -2.66 5.20
CA LEU A 539 19.26 -1.46 4.41
C LEU A 539 18.53 -0.27 5.03
N LEU A 540 19.30 0.63 5.66
CA LEU A 540 18.78 1.83 6.31
C LEU A 540 19.54 3.08 5.88
N GLU A 541 18.85 4.21 5.91
CA GLU A 541 19.45 5.52 5.70
C GLU A 541 20.35 5.86 6.89
N THR A 542 21.62 6.18 6.61
CA THR A 542 22.63 6.46 7.63
C THR A 542 22.98 7.95 7.74
N GLY A 543 22.43 8.78 6.84
CA GLY A 543 22.71 10.21 6.73
C GLY A 543 23.70 10.56 5.63
N ARG A 544 24.33 9.56 4.98
CA ARG A 544 25.13 9.81 3.77
C ARG A 544 24.24 10.22 2.62
N LEU A 545 24.73 11.13 1.79
CA LEU A 545 23.99 11.64 0.65
C LEU A 545 24.69 11.30 -0.67
N SER A 546 23.91 11.01 -1.69
CA SER A 546 24.38 10.95 -3.07
C SER A 546 24.69 12.33 -3.59
N THR A 547 25.40 12.42 -4.71
CA THR A 547 25.68 13.70 -5.41
C THR A 547 24.41 14.45 -5.80
N SER A 548 23.28 13.77 -5.80
CA SER A 548 21.93 14.34 -6.02
C SER A 548 21.28 14.87 -4.75
N GLY A 549 21.88 14.65 -3.56
CA GLY A 549 21.34 15.04 -2.27
C GLY A 549 20.23 14.11 -1.74
N TYR A 550 20.12 12.89 -2.28
CA TYR A 550 19.21 11.86 -1.73
C TYR A 550 19.96 10.94 -0.77
N ALA A 551 19.24 10.45 0.24
CA ALA A 551 19.83 9.56 1.23
C ALA A 551 20.31 8.24 0.61
N ILE A 552 21.53 7.86 0.97
CA ILE A 552 22.10 6.54 0.64
C ILE A 552 21.74 5.57 1.75
N LYS A 553 21.32 4.36 1.37
CA LYS A 553 21.14 3.27 2.33
C LYS A 553 22.36 2.36 2.36
N GLU A 554 22.69 1.93 3.56
CA GLU A 554 23.78 0.99 3.85
C GLU A 554 23.26 -0.20 4.66
N ASN A 555 23.98 -1.32 4.58
CA ASN A 555 23.68 -2.48 5.42
C ASN A 555 24.18 -2.23 6.85
N VAL A 556 23.27 -1.97 7.79
CA VAL A 556 23.58 -1.62 9.19
C VAL A 556 23.71 -2.84 10.12
N GLY A 557 23.96 -4.02 9.58
CA GLY A 557 24.22 -5.22 10.37
C GLY A 557 22.93 -5.85 10.93
N ARG A 558 22.82 -5.98 12.28
CA ARG A 558 21.76 -6.75 12.94
C ARG A 558 20.76 -5.88 13.68
N GLY A 559 19.50 -6.24 13.57
CA GLY A 559 18.41 -5.67 14.36
C GLY A 559 17.33 -6.70 14.64
N TRP A 560 16.38 -6.35 15.49
CA TRP A 560 15.24 -7.21 15.79
C TRP A 560 13.95 -6.42 16.00
N ARG A 561 12.82 -7.09 15.75
CA ARG A 561 11.48 -6.67 16.14
C ARG A 561 10.84 -7.80 16.93
N ARG A 562 10.43 -7.53 18.17
CA ARG A 562 9.85 -8.51 19.08
C ARG A 562 8.61 -7.92 19.71
N GLY A 563 7.57 -8.71 19.85
CA GLY A 563 6.37 -8.19 20.46
C GLY A 563 5.32 -9.24 20.76
N VAL A 564 4.29 -8.74 21.45
CA VAL A 564 3.06 -9.45 21.78
C VAL A 564 1.89 -8.71 21.16
N GLU A 565 1.03 -9.43 20.44
CA GLU A 565 -0.21 -8.92 19.86
C GLU A 565 -1.38 -9.62 20.55
N LEU A 566 -2.29 -8.84 21.10
CA LEU A 566 -3.53 -9.30 21.72
C LEU A 566 -4.71 -8.75 20.93
N ALA A 567 -5.73 -9.55 20.69
CA ALA A 567 -6.99 -9.09 20.12
C ALA A 567 -8.16 -9.83 20.75
N ALA A 568 -9.27 -9.14 20.88
CA ALA A 568 -10.53 -9.73 21.34
C ALA A 568 -11.73 -9.08 20.65
N ALA A 569 -12.77 -9.86 20.41
CA ALA A 569 -14.07 -9.38 19.99
C ALA A 569 -15.17 -10.04 20.84
N TRP A 570 -16.12 -9.23 21.29
CA TRP A 570 -17.17 -9.66 22.19
C TRP A 570 -18.55 -9.12 21.72
N THR A 571 -19.51 -10.02 21.61
CA THR A 571 -20.88 -9.71 21.21
C THR A 571 -21.84 -10.20 22.31
N PRO A 572 -21.91 -9.49 23.48
CA PRO A 572 -22.72 -9.94 24.62
C PRO A 572 -24.20 -10.00 24.29
N ALA A 573 -24.66 -9.15 23.39
CA ALA A 573 -26.02 -9.12 22.88
C ALA A 573 -26.02 -8.79 21.39
N SER A 574 -27.07 -9.13 20.66
CA SER A 574 -27.20 -8.90 19.21
C SER A 574 -27.14 -7.42 18.78
N TRP A 575 -27.29 -6.50 19.74
CA TRP A 575 -27.30 -5.06 19.52
C TRP A 575 -25.99 -4.35 19.97
N VAL A 576 -25.01 -5.09 20.52
CA VAL A 576 -23.71 -4.50 20.89
C VAL A 576 -22.57 -5.45 20.54
N ARG A 577 -21.53 -4.90 19.92
CA ARG A 577 -20.28 -5.57 19.65
C ARG A 577 -19.10 -4.67 20.06
N ALA A 578 -18.16 -5.23 20.78
CA ALA A 578 -16.90 -4.59 21.15
C ALA A 578 -15.73 -5.35 20.53
N ASP A 579 -14.79 -4.64 19.92
CA ASP A 579 -13.55 -5.18 19.39
C ASP A 579 -12.40 -4.37 20.01
N ALA A 580 -11.32 -5.05 20.39
CA ALA A 580 -10.10 -4.41 20.89
C ALA A 580 -8.85 -5.15 20.41
N ASN A 581 -7.77 -4.42 20.19
CA ASN A 581 -6.44 -5.00 20.03
C ASN A 581 -5.37 -4.14 20.69
N LEU A 582 -4.28 -4.80 21.09
CA LEU A 582 -3.10 -4.16 21.67
C LEU A 582 -1.85 -4.88 21.18
N THR A 583 -0.90 -4.12 20.67
CA THR A 583 0.45 -4.58 20.35
C THR A 583 1.43 -3.89 21.28
N LEU A 584 2.26 -4.67 21.95
CA LEU A 584 3.41 -4.19 22.70
C LEU A 584 4.67 -4.75 22.05
N SER A 585 5.63 -3.89 21.71
CA SER A 585 6.82 -4.30 20.96
C SER A 585 8.10 -3.57 21.36
N THR A 586 9.21 -4.18 21.07
CA THR A 586 10.54 -3.57 21.10
C THR A 586 11.23 -3.83 19.74
N ASN A 587 11.70 -2.75 19.12
CA ASN A 587 12.28 -2.75 17.79
C ASN A 587 13.64 -2.07 17.87
N LYS A 588 14.73 -2.82 17.70
CA LYS A 588 16.07 -2.29 17.98
C LYS A 588 17.10 -2.70 16.93
N LEU A 589 18.07 -1.80 16.72
CA LEU A 589 19.35 -2.09 16.06
C LEU A 589 20.39 -2.37 17.12
N ARG A 590 21.30 -3.32 16.90
CA ARG A 590 22.43 -3.58 17.81
C ARG A 590 23.38 -2.41 17.83
N SER A 591 23.77 -1.94 16.66
CA SER A 591 24.61 -0.78 16.46
C SER A 591 24.12 0.01 15.26
N PHE A 592 24.26 1.32 15.29
CA PHE A 592 23.91 2.21 14.19
C PHE A 592 24.92 3.36 14.15
N THR A 593 25.57 3.55 13.00
CA THR A 593 26.44 4.71 12.76
C THR A 593 25.71 5.72 11.89
N ALA A 594 25.50 6.91 12.43
CA ALA A 594 24.96 8.06 11.71
C ALA A 594 26.09 8.89 11.13
N TYR A 595 25.89 9.37 9.91
CA TYR A 595 26.82 10.26 9.20
C TYR A 595 26.18 11.64 9.04
N LEU A 596 26.82 12.66 9.59
CA LEU A 596 26.40 14.05 9.46
C LEU A 596 27.30 14.73 8.43
N GLU A 597 26.75 15.30 7.36
CA GLU A 597 27.52 16.08 6.41
C GLU A 597 28.22 17.22 7.14
N ASN A 598 29.55 17.30 7.06
CA ASN A 598 30.35 18.31 7.76
C ASN A 598 30.60 19.52 6.86
N TRP A 599 29.85 20.58 7.08
CA TRP A 599 29.93 21.81 6.30
C TRP A 599 31.10 22.70 6.68
N VAL A 600 31.81 22.41 7.79
CA VAL A 600 33.01 23.17 8.23
C VAL A 600 34.27 22.67 7.56
N ASP A 601 34.52 21.35 7.69
CA ASP A 601 35.76 20.73 7.25
C ASP A 601 35.61 19.87 5.99
N GLY A 602 34.35 19.65 5.54
CA GLY A 602 34.01 18.71 4.49
C GLY A 602 33.95 17.25 4.98
N GLY A 603 33.39 16.35 4.15
CA GLY A 603 33.22 14.95 4.49
C GLY A 603 32.08 14.72 5.50
N TYR A 604 32.23 13.75 6.39
CA TYR A 604 31.19 13.37 7.35
C TYR A 604 31.76 13.31 8.78
N LYS A 605 30.95 13.75 9.74
CA LYS A 605 31.12 13.45 11.16
C LYS A 605 30.36 12.17 11.46
N GLU A 606 31.02 11.19 12.08
CA GLU A 606 30.44 9.90 12.42
C GLU A 606 30.00 9.86 13.88
N GLU A 607 28.82 9.31 14.14
CA GLU A 607 28.29 9.11 15.47
C GLU A 607 27.72 7.68 15.59
N THR A 608 28.30 6.86 16.45
CA THR A 608 27.86 5.47 16.63
C THR A 608 27.02 5.31 17.89
N TYR A 609 25.91 4.65 17.74
CA TYR A 609 24.92 4.39 18.80
C TYR A 609 24.71 2.88 18.96
N GLU A 610 24.61 2.43 20.21
CA GLU A 610 24.39 1.01 20.52
C GLU A 610 22.98 0.77 21.05
N ASN A 611 22.39 -0.37 20.66
CA ASN A 611 21.08 -0.83 21.14
C ASN A 611 19.96 0.19 20.96
N VAL A 612 19.91 0.86 19.81
CA VAL A 612 18.99 1.95 19.51
C VAL A 612 17.60 1.47 19.07
N THR A 613 16.58 2.24 19.39
CA THR A 613 15.22 2.01 18.89
C THR A 613 15.14 2.41 17.41
N MET A 614 14.59 1.52 16.58
CA MET A 614 14.37 1.81 15.15
C MET A 614 13.39 2.96 14.97
N LEU A 615 13.70 3.82 13.99
CA LEU A 615 12.81 4.94 13.61
C LEU A 615 11.39 4.45 13.29
N LEU A 616 10.39 5.30 13.53
CA LEU A 616 8.97 5.08 13.22
C LEU A 616 8.43 3.73 13.72
N SER A 617 8.94 3.26 14.86
CA SER A 617 8.58 1.97 15.44
C SER A 617 8.08 2.16 16.87
N PRO A 618 6.77 2.42 17.06
CA PRO A 618 6.19 2.64 18.38
C PRO A 618 6.24 1.37 19.22
N SER A 619 6.46 1.52 20.54
CA SER A 619 6.46 0.40 21.47
C SER A 619 5.06 -0.11 21.83
N ALA A 620 4.03 0.70 21.59
CA ALA A 620 2.64 0.34 21.85
C ALA A 620 1.72 0.87 20.75
N VAL A 621 0.84 0.01 20.24
CA VAL A 621 -0.24 0.36 19.30
C VAL A 621 -1.50 -0.33 19.77
N GLY A 622 -2.59 0.42 19.93
CA GLY A 622 -3.85 -0.13 20.42
C GLY A 622 -5.07 0.40 19.66
N MET A 623 -6.14 -0.36 19.68
CA MET A 623 -7.44 0.01 19.13
C MET A 623 -8.57 -0.51 20.01
N GLY A 624 -9.61 0.29 20.16
CA GLY A 624 -10.90 -0.11 20.71
C GLY A 624 -12.02 0.35 19.78
N ARG A 625 -13.04 -0.49 19.58
CA ARG A 625 -14.24 -0.18 18.80
C ARG A 625 -15.47 -0.75 19.47
N ILE A 626 -16.54 0.04 19.53
CA ILE A 626 -17.85 -0.39 20.02
C ILE A 626 -18.89 -0.04 18.96
N ALA A 627 -19.60 -1.04 18.45
CA ALA A 627 -20.76 -0.89 17.58
C ALA A 627 -22.03 -1.17 18.39
N PHE A 628 -23.04 -0.30 18.26
CA PHE A 628 -24.21 -0.24 19.09
C PHE A 628 -25.47 -0.02 18.25
N SER A 629 -26.45 -0.92 18.34
CA SER A 629 -27.71 -0.94 17.55
C SER A 629 -28.91 -1.35 18.44
N PRO A 630 -29.24 -0.58 19.52
CA PRO A 630 -30.24 -0.99 20.52
C PRO A 630 -31.68 -0.76 20.08
N PHE A 631 -31.87 -0.24 18.88
CA PHE A 631 -33.16 0.25 18.40
C PHE A 631 -34.07 -0.88 17.90
N GLN A 632 -35.39 -0.63 17.92
CA GLN A 632 -36.42 -1.56 17.47
C GLN A 632 -37.28 -0.91 16.36
N GLY A 633 -38.15 -1.73 15.73
CA GLY A 633 -39.05 -1.27 14.67
C GLY A 633 -38.27 -0.71 13.46
N ARG A 634 -38.72 0.42 12.92
CA ARG A 634 -38.09 1.07 11.75
C ARG A 634 -36.64 1.53 12.00
N TRP A 635 -36.23 1.71 13.24
CA TRP A 635 -34.92 2.14 13.65
C TRP A 635 -33.94 0.97 13.93
N LYS A 636 -34.41 -0.28 13.82
CA LYS A 636 -33.55 -1.47 14.02
C LYS A 636 -32.27 -1.45 13.19
N PRO A 637 -32.24 -0.92 11.94
CA PRO A 637 -31.00 -0.83 11.16
C PRO A 637 -30.04 0.31 11.59
N LEU A 638 -30.44 1.16 12.56
CA LEU A 638 -29.57 2.23 13.02
C LEU A 638 -28.40 1.67 13.83
N THR A 639 -27.19 1.89 13.36
CA THR A 639 -25.95 1.48 14.03
C THR A 639 -25.07 2.70 14.30
N MET A 640 -24.58 2.80 15.53
CA MET A 640 -23.59 3.79 15.95
C MET A 640 -22.28 3.06 16.25
N THR A 641 -21.19 3.52 15.70
CA THR A 641 -19.86 2.92 15.95
C THR A 641 -18.89 4.00 16.41
N LEU A 642 -18.32 3.80 17.59
CA LEU A 642 -17.22 4.60 18.14
C LEU A 642 -15.95 3.76 18.06
N SER A 643 -14.90 4.32 17.49
CA SER A 643 -13.57 3.70 17.45
C SER A 643 -12.50 4.64 18.00
N GLY A 644 -11.46 4.08 18.60
CA GLY A 644 -10.31 4.81 19.09
C GLY A 644 -9.03 4.10 18.71
N LYS A 645 -8.01 4.85 18.28
CA LYS A 645 -6.68 4.36 17.93
C LYS A 645 -5.63 5.07 18.77
N TYR A 646 -4.79 4.30 19.44
CA TYR A 646 -3.61 4.76 20.17
C TYR A 646 -2.34 4.35 19.45
N VAL A 647 -1.41 5.29 19.30
CA VAL A 647 -0.05 5.03 18.80
C VAL A 647 0.93 5.67 19.79
N GLY A 648 1.85 4.88 20.28
CA GLY A 648 2.91 5.32 21.20
C GLY A 648 3.93 6.23 20.54
N LYS A 649 4.82 6.83 21.34
CA LYS A 649 5.93 7.67 20.85
C LYS A 649 6.77 6.93 19.82
N GLN A 650 7.22 7.64 18.78
CA GLN A 650 8.10 7.15 17.70
C GLN A 650 9.25 8.13 17.49
N PHE A 651 10.46 7.65 17.26
CA PHE A 651 11.58 8.51 16.88
C PHE A 651 11.59 8.79 15.38
N TRP A 652 12.06 9.98 14.98
CA TRP A 652 12.19 10.36 13.57
C TRP A 652 13.37 9.69 12.88
N ASP A 653 14.42 9.40 13.65
CA ASP A 653 15.65 8.75 13.20
C ASP A 653 16.12 7.66 14.18
N ASN A 654 17.22 6.99 13.85
CA ASN A 654 17.80 5.92 14.66
C ASN A 654 18.78 6.43 15.75
N THR A 655 18.77 7.74 16.10
CA THR A 655 19.66 8.29 17.13
C THR A 655 19.02 8.40 18.52
N GLN A 656 17.72 8.16 18.62
CA GLN A 656 16.92 8.21 19.85
C GLN A 656 16.92 9.58 20.55
N HIS A 657 17.08 10.67 19.83
CA HIS A 657 17.04 11.99 20.43
C HIS A 657 15.59 12.36 20.81
N GLU A 658 15.38 12.78 22.08
CA GLU A 658 14.03 13.00 22.61
C GLU A 658 13.29 14.18 21.91
N ASP A 659 14.00 15.17 21.42
CA ASP A 659 13.41 16.30 20.67
C ASP A 659 13.01 15.91 19.23
N ARG A 660 13.45 14.75 18.76
CA ARG A 660 13.17 14.22 17.42
C ARG A 660 12.23 13.02 17.50
N CYS A 661 11.03 13.27 17.99
CA CYS A 661 10.03 12.21 18.09
C CYS A 661 8.63 12.69 17.73
N ILE A 662 7.82 11.77 17.23
CA ILE A 662 6.37 11.89 17.14
C ILE A 662 5.81 11.60 18.53
N PRO A 663 5.15 12.56 19.20
CA PRO A 663 4.51 12.31 20.49
C PRO A 663 3.42 11.24 20.37
N ALA A 664 3.20 10.48 21.44
CA ALA A 664 2.07 9.56 21.50
C ALA A 664 0.74 10.28 21.25
N PHE A 665 -0.14 9.65 20.50
CA PHE A 665 -1.46 10.23 20.20
C PHE A 665 -2.58 9.20 20.32
N PHE A 666 -3.78 9.71 20.61
CA PHE A 666 -5.02 8.97 20.62
C PHE A 666 -6.06 9.71 19.77
N VAL A 667 -6.64 9.03 18.80
CA VAL A 667 -7.63 9.58 17.86
C VAL A 667 -8.90 8.75 17.93
N THR A 668 -10.04 9.42 17.90
CA THR A 668 -11.36 8.78 17.97
C THR A 668 -12.22 9.18 16.80
N ASP A 669 -12.95 8.20 16.25
CA ASP A 669 -13.87 8.40 15.14
C ASP A 669 -15.27 7.88 15.52
N LEU A 670 -16.31 8.56 15.03
CA LEU A 670 -17.71 8.19 15.19
C LEU A 670 -18.33 7.97 13.83
N SER A 671 -19.06 6.89 13.66
CA SER A 671 -19.97 6.71 12.52
C SER A 671 -21.36 6.36 12.98
N VAL A 672 -22.36 6.89 12.25
CA VAL A 672 -23.78 6.58 12.45
C VAL A 672 -24.34 6.19 11.09
N SER A 673 -24.94 5.02 10.98
CA SER A 673 -25.52 4.51 9.73
C SER A 673 -26.93 3.99 9.92
N HIS A 674 -27.78 4.19 8.92
CA HIS A 674 -29.12 3.67 8.87
C HIS A 674 -29.50 3.24 7.46
N SER A 675 -30.31 2.20 7.32
CA SER A 675 -30.82 1.72 6.03
C SER A 675 -32.34 1.77 6.01
N PHE A 676 -32.90 2.45 5.04
CA PHE A 676 -34.34 2.57 4.79
C PHE A 676 -34.72 1.60 3.68
N PRO A 677 -35.67 0.67 3.93
CA PRO A 677 -36.19 -0.16 2.85
C PRO A 677 -37.01 0.71 1.90
N LEU A 678 -36.88 0.45 0.60
CA LEU A 678 -37.64 1.08 -0.48
C LEU A 678 -38.47 -0.02 -1.20
N PRO A 679 -39.47 0.35 -2.00
CA PRO A 679 -40.22 -0.62 -2.82
C PRO A 679 -39.33 -1.43 -3.76
N THR A 680 -38.25 -0.82 -4.26
CA THR A 680 -37.22 -1.44 -5.10
C THR A 680 -35.83 -1.24 -4.47
N GLY A 681 -35.50 -2.09 -3.47
CA GLY A 681 -34.16 -2.03 -2.86
C GLY A 681 -34.10 -1.29 -1.53
N SER A 682 -32.98 -0.57 -1.27
CA SER A 682 -32.76 0.14 0.00
C SER A 682 -31.95 1.44 -0.21
N LEU A 683 -32.20 2.41 0.69
CA LEU A 683 -31.41 3.65 0.80
C LEU A 683 -30.65 3.64 2.12
N GLY A 684 -29.34 3.51 2.07
CA GLY A 684 -28.43 3.67 3.20
C GLY A 684 -28.00 5.13 3.36
N VAL A 685 -27.96 5.61 4.60
CA VAL A 685 -27.38 6.91 4.95
C VAL A 685 -26.35 6.68 6.05
N SER A 686 -25.15 7.19 5.86
CA SER A 686 -24.09 7.11 6.88
C SER A 686 -23.46 8.48 7.08
N VAL A 687 -23.19 8.81 8.34
CA VAL A 687 -22.49 10.03 8.75
C VAL A 687 -21.20 9.59 9.45
N TYR A 688 -20.08 10.16 9.06
CA TYR A 688 -18.76 9.91 9.66
C TYR A 688 -18.23 11.22 10.25
N VAL A 689 -17.70 11.14 11.46
CA VAL A 689 -16.96 12.22 12.12
C VAL A 689 -15.61 11.67 12.52
N ASN A 690 -14.57 12.07 11.79
CA ASN A 690 -13.21 11.67 12.05
C ASN A 690 -12.57 12.63 13.07
N ASN A 691 -11.65 12.11 13.86
CA ASN A 691 -10.95 12.86 14.90
C ASN A 691 -11.94 13.63 15.80
N LEU A 692 -12.91 12.91 16.36
CA LEU A 692 -14.03 13.45 17.16
C LEU A 692 -13.55 14.38 18.28
N LEU A 693 -12.43 14.06 18.93
CA LEU A 693 -11.85 14.85 20.01
C LEU A 693 -10.99 16.04 19.52
N ASN A 694 -10.91 16.26 18.21
CA ASN A 694 -10.16 17.35 17.58
C ASN A 694 -8.67 17.39 17.97
N ARG A 695 -8.04 16.21 18.08
CA ARG A 695 -6.62 16.08 18.42
C ARG A 695 -5.74 16.60 17.29
N ALA A 696 -4.86 17.54 17.59
CA ALA A 696 -3.77 17.94 16.71
C ALA A 696 -2.62 16.93 16.82
N TYR A 697 -2.23 16.29 15.70
CA TYR A 697 -1.14 15.33 15.64
C TYR A 697 -0.55 15.26 14.24
N TYR A 698 0.66 14.71 14.16
CA TYR A 698 1.27 14.25 12.92
C TYR A 698 1.66 12.78 13.08
N ALA A 699 1.62 12.00 12.00
CA ALA A 699 1.76 10.55 12.06
C ALA A 699 3.03 10.04 11.40
N TYR A 700 3.77 10.92 10.73
CA TYR A 700 5.05 10.64 10.07
C TYR A 700 5.95 11.88 10.14
N ALA A 701 7.26 11.65 10.08
CA ALA A 701 8.27 12.70 9.95
C ALA A 701 9.52 12.13 9.30
N TRP A 702 10.27 13.01 8.61
CA TRP A 702 11.65 12.76 8.19
C TRP A 702 12.57 13.81 8.80
N VAL A 703 13.87 13.51 8.87
CA VAL A 703 14.89 14.41 9.39
C VAL A 703 16.16 14.31 8.55
N TYR A 704 16.75 15.48 8.27
CA TYR A 704 18.11 15.63 7.75
C TYR A 704 18.99 16.29 8.81
N ARG A 705 20.26 15.84 8.93
CA ARG A 705 21.21 16.32 9.92
C ARG A 705 22.53 16.65 9.27
N ALA A 706 23.13 17.77 9.67
CA ALA A 706 24.45 18.18 9.23
C ALA A 706 25.24 18.80 10.41
N TRP A 707 26.53 19.02 10.21
CA TRP A 707 27.41 19.64 11.18
C TRP A 707 27.94 20.97 10.63
N GLU A 708 27.64 22.10 11.29
CA GLU A 708 28.11 23.45 10.96
C GLU A 708 28.81 24.13 12.13
N GLY A 709 29.60 23.35 12.93
CA GLY A 709 30.15 23.78 14.23
C GLY A 709 29.23 23.43 15.41
N SER A 710 27.96 23.26 15.15
CA SER A 710 26.90 22.63 15.98
C SER A 710 26.09 21.70 15.10
N GLU A 711 25.21 20.90 15.68
CA GLU A 711 24.28 20.06 14.90
C GLU A 711 23.22 20.95 14.23
N TYR A 712 23.13 20.91 12.91
CA TYR A 712 22.01 21.43 12.12
C TYR A 712 20.97 20.36 11.93
N VAL A 713 19.69 20.68 12.11
CA VAL A 713 18.57 19.75 11.96
C VAL A 713 17.49 20.39 11.09
N GLU A 714 17.10 19.71 10.03
CA GLU A 714 15.95 20.02 9.19
C GLU A 714 14.98 18.85 9.24
N ALA A 715 13.67 19.10 9.38
CA ALA A 715 12.67 18.06 9.46
C ALA A 715 11.38 18.44 8.74
N GLY A 716 10.69 17.44 8.20
CA GLY A 716 9.35 17.57 7.63
C GLY A 716 8.35 16.72 8.39
N LEU A 717 7.34 17.35 8.98
CA LEU A 717 6.24 16.73 9.71
C LEU A 717 5.03 16.58 8.78
N TYR A 718 4.24 15.50 8.96
CA TYR A 718 3.03 15.24 8.16
C TYR A 718 1.78 15.36 9.03
N PRO A 719 1.20 16.59 9.15
CA PRO A 719 0.03 16.84 9.96
C PRO A 719 -1.18 16.08 9.43
N GLN A 720 -1.93 15.49 10.34
CA GLN A 720 -3.21 14.87 10.02
C GLN A 720 -4.36 15.85 10.34
N ALA A 721 -5.47 15.71 9.59
CA ALA A 721 -6.60 16.62 9.69
C ALA A 721 -7.17 16.68 11.10
N LEU A 722 -7.59 17.89 11.50
CA LEU A 722 -8.43 18.10 12.66
C LEU A 722 -9.81 17.47 12.45
N ARG A 723 -10.76 17.69 13.38
CA ARG A 723 -12.11 17.15 13.24
C ARG A 723 -12.70 17.47 11.87
N ASN A 724 -13.15 16.44 11.18
CA ASN A 724 -13.75 16.55 9.85
C ASN A 724 -14.86 15.50 9.70
N GLY A 725 -15.69 15.63 8.67
CA GLY A 725 -16.82 14.75 8.52
C GLY A 725 -17.22 14.48 7.08
N MET A 726 -18.02 13.44 6.90
CA MET A 726 -18.55 13.02 5.61
C MET A 726 -19.95 12.41 5.77
N VAL A 727 -20.77 12.64 4.77
CA VAL A 727 -22.06 11.94 4.59
C VAL A 727 -21.96 11.04 3.38
N LYS A 728 -22.44 9.79 3.51
CA LYS A 728 -22.53 8.80 2.43
C LYS A 728 -23.97 8.38 2.23
N LEU A 729 -24.43 8.44 1.01
CA LEU A 729 -25.70 7.90 0.54
C LEU A 729 -25.45 6.66 -0.30
N VAL A 730 -26.23 5.62 -0.10
CA VAL A 730 -26.09 4.35 -0.82
C VAL A 730 -27.47 3.87 -1.26
N TYR A 731 -27.67 3.79 -2.57
CA TYR A 731 -28.84 3.07 -3.12
C TYR A 731 -28.41 1.69 -3.62
N SER A 732 -29.16 0.66 -3.28
CA SER A 732 -28.86 -0.71 -3.73
C SER A 732 -30.13 -1.55 -3.90
N PHE A 733 -30.15 -2.40 -4.93
CA PHE A 733 -31.18 -3.41 -5.17
C PHE A 733 -30.57 -4.71 -5.65
#